data_dd5f87e8c4f4cad6f686472c0ca45d75
#
_entry.id   dd5f87e8c4f4cad6f686472c0ca45d75
#
_cell.length_a   1.000
_cell.length_b   1.000
_cell.length_c   1.000
_cell.angle_alpha   90.00
_cell.angle_beta   90.00
_cell.angle_gamma   90.00
#
_symmetry.space_group_name_H-M   'P 1'
#
loop_
_entity.id
_entity.type
_entity.pdbx_description
1 polymer ?
#
loop_
_entity_poly.entity_id
_entity_poly.type
_entity_poly.pdbx_seq_one_letter_code
_entity_poly.pdbx_strand_id
1 'polypeptide(L)'
;MANCLYLSAAEPDSGKVVVALGLMGILERTISRVGFFRPIGVPYKPTSAERTVADRDVHLMREVFRLDADPVEMVGVPAHEAETLIAEGRNEELYERVLAAFKRLQDKTDFVLCEGSDFVSIASIVEDDFNSDMARHLNAPVLLVVDGSSNDPDIIYNKAKVGLECFHAKGCEVLAVVINRVDPCSMGQINGNVAGRLRDAGVAIVAQIPNEPALGMPRMDEVAAHLDAEVLFGRPHLHNKVGKVIVVSGSVDTIIPLLDNNVVLVSHHDRNDVIFLALVSLASTNAPNIAGIVLSGHGELSPQILHLLNGLPGPRIPIVRSSRGTYETAIDLGKVKPGIEPTQLREIEVARQLFESSIDTQALGRAIRLSDTHLMTPAMFKFELLRRARSQKKRVVLPEGHDERILRAADALLRLKACNLTILGKPDDLLNRAGQMSLDLTGAQLIDPQDNEYLEEFTSVYHKERQHKGVTPEMARDAVVEPPVFGTLMVHTGRADGMVAGATHSTAVTIRPALQLIKTRRGISLVSSVFFMCLADRVLVYGDCAVNPDPTAAELAEIALASAETAQAFGIEPIVAMLSYSTGESGSGADVDKVKEAVRIARERRPELKLEGPLQYDAAVDASVGKAKLPGSAVAGNATVFIFPDLNTGNNTYKAVQRSARAVAVGPVLQGLNKPVNDLSRGCLVEDIVNTVAITAIQAQFS
;
A
#
# COMPACT_ATOMS: atom_id res chain seq x y z
N MET A 1 -28.43 9.74 -9.60
CA MET A 1 -27.15 9.30 -10.19
C MET A 1 -26.85 7.93 -9.62
N ALA A 2 -26.34 7.00 -10.43
CA ALA A 2 -25.99 5.69 -9.91
C ALA A 2 -24.77 5.83 -8.97
N ASN A 3 -24.93 5.51 -7.69
CA ASN A 3 -23.83 5.52 -6.74
C ASN A 3 -23.09 4.18 -6.78
N CYS A 4 -22.87 3.62 -7.97
CA CYS A 4 -22.18 2.34 -8.16
C CYS A 4 -21.55 2.24 -9.56
N LEU A 5 -20.55 1.36 -9.66
CA LEU A 5 -19.91 0.94 -10.91
C LEU A 5 -19.93 -0.59 -10.97
N TYR A 6 -20.26 -1.16 -12.11
CA TYR A 6 -20.26 -2.60 -12.32
C TYR A 6 -18.99 -3.03 -13.08
N LEU A 7 -18.15 -3.81 -12.44
CA LEU A 7 -16.95 -4.38 -13.02
C LEU A 7 -17.28 -5.79 -13.54
N SER A 8 -17.23 -5.99 -14.84
CA SER A 8 -17.44 -7.30 -15.46
C SER A 8 -16.26 -7.71 -16.34
N ALA A 9 -16.23 -8.98 -16.72
CA ALA A 9 -15.25 -9.52 -17.65
C ALA A 9 -15.95 -10.08 -18.88
N ALA A 10 -15.29 -10.04 -20.04
CA ALA A 10 -15.77 -10.67 -21.26
C ALA A 10 -15.56 -12.20 -21.26
N GLU A 11 -14.76 -12.69 -20.32
CA GLU A 11 -14.43 -14.12 -20.16
C GLU A 11 -13.93 -14.41 -18.75
N PRO A 12 -14.08 -15.63 -18.25
CA PRO A 12 -13.54 -16.03 -16.96
C PRO A 12 -12.01 -15.84 -16.89
N ASP A 13 -11.49 -15.64 -15.70
CA ASP A 13 -10.04 -15.53 -15.43
C ASP A 13 -9.32 -14.36 -16.14
N SER A 14 -10.03 -13.34 -16.60
CA SER A 14 -9.45 -12.14 -17.25
C SER A 14 -8.62 -11.25 -16.31
N GLY A 15 -8.53 -11.61 -15.02
CA GLY A 15 -7.78 -10.87 -13.99
C GLY A 15 -8.52 -9.65 -13.45
N LYS A 16 -9.84 -9.70 -13.32
CA LYS A 16 -10.68 -8.63 -12.73
C LYS A 16 -10.14 -8.09 -11.41
N VAL A 17 -9.57 -8.94 -10.56
CA VAL A 17 -9.05 -8.54 -9.24
C VAL A 17 -7.99 -7.43 -9.32
N VAL A 18 -7.15 -7.41 -10.36
CA VAL A 18 -6.16 -6.35 -10.60
C VAL A 18 -6.86 -5.02 -10.86
N VAL A 19 -7.89 -5.06 -11.70
CA VAL A 19 -8.72 -3.89 -12.02
C VAL A 19 -9.53 -3.43 -10.81
N ALA A 20 -10.11 -4.36 -10.07
CA ALA A 20 -10.88 -4.07 -8.85
C ALA A 20 -10.01 -3.39 -7.77
N LEU A 21 -8.79 -3.89 -7.52
CA LEU A 21 -7.83 -3.27 -6.60
C LEU A 21 -7.46 -1.85 -7.02
N GLY A 22 -7.22 -1.64 -8.32
CA GLY A 22 -6.92 -0.31 -8.86
C GLY A 22 -8.11 0.65 -8.75
N LEU A 23 -9.31 0.21 -9.11
CA LEU A 23 -10.55 0.98 -9.00
C LEU A 23 -10.84 1.36 -7.55
N MET A 24 -10.80 0.41 -6.63
CA MET A 24 -11.00 0.67 -5.21
C MET A 24 -9.99 1.70 -4.70
N GLY A 25 -8.72 1.62 -5.11
CA GLY A 25 -7.71 2.61 -4.76
C GLY A 25 -8.00 4.02 -5.29
N ILE A 26 -8.61 4.16 -6.47
CA ILE A 26 -9.05 5.46 -7.01
C ILE A 26 -10.29 5.97 -6.28
N LEU A 27 -11.29 5.10 -6.07
CA LEU A 27 -12.55 5.46 -5.42
C LEU A 27 -12.33 5.91 -3.97
N GLU A 28 -11.52 5.20 -3.21
CA GLU A 28 -11.22 5.53 -1.80
C GLU A 28 -10.55 6.91 -1.63
N ARG A 29 -9.85 7.41 -2.65
CA ARG A 29 -9.25 8.76 -2.63
C ARG A 29 -10.26 9.89 -2.79
N THR A 30 -11.38 9.60 -3.42
CA THR A 30 -12.36 10.60 -3.82
C THR A 30 -13.68 10.46 -3.09
N ILE A 31 -13.95 9.32 -2.46
CA ILE A 31 -15.22 9.01 -1.81
C ILE A 31 -14.92 8.50 -0.39
N SER A 32 -15.63 9.05 0.60
CA SER A 32 -15.38 8.76 2.01
C SER A 32 -15.78 7.34 2.42
N ARG A 33 -16.92 6.84 1.93
CA ARG A 33 -17.46 5.53 2.29
C ARG A 33 -17.70 4.71 1.03
N VAL A 34 -16.65 3.99 0.59
CA VAL A 34 -16.75 3.08 -0.55
C VAL A 34 -17.09 1.68 -0.05
N GLY A 35 -18.07 1.05 -0.70
CA GLY A 35 -18.41 -0.37 -0.51
C GLY A 35 -17.90 -1.20 -1.67
N PHE A 36 -17.71 -2.50 -1.40
CA PHE A 36 -17.44 -3.51 -2.41
C PHE A 36 -18.50 -4.59 -2.32
N PHE A 37 -19.04 -5.03 -3.44
CA PHE A 37 -20.16 -5.97 -3.48
C PHE A 37 -19.97 -7.06 -4.54
N ARG A 38 -20.24 -8.30 -4.15
CA ARG A 38 -20.29 -9.47 -5.04
C ARG A 38 -21.74 -9.95 -5.14
N PRO A 39 -22.38 -9.89 -6.32
CA PRO A 39 -23.75 -10.40 -6.49
C PRO A 39 -23.86 -11.87 -6.12
N ILE A 40 -22.89 -12.69 -6.50
CA ILE A 40 -22.81 -14.10 -6.12
C ILE A 40 -21.43 -14.35 -5.53
N GLY A 41 -21.40 -14.82 -4.30
CA GLY A 41 -20.16 -15.11 -3.58
C GLY A 41 -19.82 -16.60 -3.59
N VAL A 42 -18.55 -16.91 -3.81
CA VAL A 42 -18.01 -18.26 -3.76
C VAL A 42 -17.29 -18.44 -2.41
N PRO A 43 -17.80 -19.31 -1.51
CA PRO A 43 -17.16 -19.54 -0.22
C PRO A 43 -15.69 -19.95 -0.40
N TYR A 44 -14.81 -19.30 0.34
CA TYR A 44 -13.38 -19.48 0.23
C TYR A 44 -12.75 -19.67 1.62
N LYS A 45 -11.76 -20.57 1.72
CA LYS A 45 -10.98 -20.75 2.95
C LYS A 45 -9.58 -20.15 2.75
N PRO A 46 -9.30 -18.97 3.34
CA PRO A 46 -7.97 -18.36 3.26
C PRO A 46 -6.90 -19.26 3.86
N THR A 47 -5.70 -19.24 3.31
CA THR A 47 -4.54 -19.99 3.82
C THR A 47 -4.14 -19.54 5.23
N SER A 48 -4.42 -18.28 5.55
CA SER A 48 -4.10 -17.63 6.83
C SER A 48 -5.19 -17.74 7.90
N ALA A 49 -6.39 -18.31 7.56
CA ALA A 49 -7.54 -18.34 8.47
C ALA A 49 -8.07 -19.76 8.69
N GLU A 50 -8.54 -20.02 9.91
CA GLU A 50 -9.18 -21.30 10.26
C GLU A 50 -10.62 -21.42 9.73
N ARG A 51 -11.26 -20.29 9.39
CA ARG A 51 -12.68 -20.21 9.00
C ARG A 51 -12.84 -19.89 7.52
N THR A 52 -13.87 -20.50 6.92
CA THR A 52 -14.33 -20.15 5.57
C THR A 52 -14.93 -18.75 5.58
N VAL A 53 -14.58 -17.93 4.60
CA VAL A 53 -15.16 -16.60 4.35
C VAL A 53 -16.18 -16.68 3.23
N ALA A 54 -17.06 -15.67 3.15
CA ALA A 54 -18.18 -15.64 2.21
C ALA A 54 -17.73 -15.59 0.74
N ASP A 55 -16.62 -14.90 0.47
CA ASP A 55 -16.03 -14.78 -0.86
C ASP A 55 -14.57 -14.33 -0.76
N ARG A 56 -13.72 -14.72 -1.72
CA ARG A 56 -12.28 -14.41 -1.74
C ARG A 56 -12.04 -12.91 -1.98
N ASP A 57 -12.67 -12.35 -3.01
CA ASP A 57 -12.44 -10.96 -3.42
C ASP A 57 -13.04 -10.00 -2.39
N VAL A 58 -14.19 -10.37 -1.77
CA VAL A 58 -14.74 -9.65 -0.62
C VAL A 58 -13.78 -9.64 0.55
N HIS A 59 -13.17 -10.79 0.87
CA HIS A 59 -12.17 -10.86 1.93
C HIS A 59 -10.96 -9.98 1.61
N LEU A 60 -10.44 -10.06 0.39
CA LEU A 60 -9.32 -9.24 -0.07
C LEU A 60 -9.63 -7.74 0.05
N MET A 61 -10.75 -7.30 -0.54
CA MET A 61 -11.10 -5.87 -0.57
C MET A 61 -11.37 -5.32 0.84
N ARG A 62 -12.06 -6.12 1.67
CA ARG A 62 -12.34 -5.73 3.06
C ARG A 62 -11.07 -5.50 3.87
N GLU A 63 -10.12 -6.44 3.80
CA GLU A 63 -8.89 -6.36 4.59
C GLU A 63 -7.93 -5.27 4.05
N VAL A 64 -7.81 -5.13 2.73
CA VAL A 64 -6.93 -4.14 2.09
C VAL A 64 -7.44 -2.72 2.30
N PHE A 65 -8.73 -2.48 2.09
CA PHE A 65 -9.36 -1.15 2.18
C PHE A 65 -10.06 -0.90 3.51
N ARG A 66 -9.94 -1.82 4.49
CA ARG A 66 -10.51 -1.71 5.84
C ARG A 66 -12.00 -1.35 5.83
N LEU A 67 -12.76 -2.02 4.94
CA LEU A 67 -14.19 -1.74 4.81
C LEU A 67 -14.94 -2.17 6.08
N ASP A 68 -15.78 -1.31 6.61
CA ASP A 68 -16.52 -1.55 7.87
C ASP A 68 -17.69 -2.54 7.73
N ALA A 69 -18.12 -2.84 6.49
CA ALA A 69 -19.24 -3.75 6.25
C ALA A 69 -18.92 -5.19 6.65
N ASP A 70 -19.93 -5.90 7.16
CA ASP A 70 -19.81 -7.34 7.39
C ASP A 70 -19.61 -8.07 6.06
N PRO A 71 -18.66 -9.02 5.94
CA PRO A 71 -18.44 -9.78 4.70
C PRO A 71 -19.71 -10.45 4.15
N VAL A 72 -20.62 -10.86 5.02
CA VAL A 72 -21.91 -11.44 4.60
C VAL A 72 -22.83 -10.40 3.94
N GLU A 73 -22.75 -9.15 4.37
CA GLU A 73 -23.52 -8.04 3.74
C GLU A 73 -22.92 -7.59 2.41
N MET A 74 -21.65 -7.91 2.14
CA MET A 74 -20.95 -7.59 0.90
C MET A 74 -21.18 -8.64 -0.20
N VAL A 75 -21.94 -9.71 0.11
CA VAL A 75 -22.33 -10.78 -0.82
C VAL A 75 -23.84 -10.81 -0.98
N GLY A 76 -24.30 -10.92 -2.21
CA GLY A 76 -25.74 -11.03 -2.52
C GLY A 76 -26.31 -12.40 -2.13
N VAL A 77 -25.89 -13.43 -2.85
CA VAL A 77 -26.34 -14.82 -2.65
C VAL A 77 -25.13 -15.76 -2.75
N PRO A 78 -25.03 -16.81 -1.90
CA PRO A 78 -23.99 -17.82 -2.07
C PRO A 78 -24.14 -18.60 -3.39
N ALA A 79 -23.03 -19.00 -4.03
CA ALA A 79 -23.03 -19.63 -5.36
C ALA A 79 -23.92 -20.88 -5.43
N HIS A 80 -23.88 -21.75 -4.42
CA HIS A 80 -24.69 -22.99 -4.39
C HIS A 80 -26.20 -22.72 -4.36
N GLU A 81 -26.63 -21.63 -3.71
CA GLU A 81 -28.04 -21.21 -3.70
C GLU A 81 -28.42 -20.59 -5.06
N ALA A 82 -27.53 -19.78 -5.63
CA ALA A 82 -27.74 -19.19 -6.95
C ALA A 82 -27.89 -20.27 -8.02
N GLU A 83 -27.02 -21.29 -8.04
CA GLU A 83 -27.08 -22.43 -8.94
C GLU A 83 -28.41 -23.16 -8.82
N THR A 84 -28.90 -23.37 -7.59
CA THR A 84 -30.19 -24.01 -7.34
C THR A 84 -31.35 -23.18 -7.90
N LEU A 85 -31.38 -21.87 -7.64
CA LEU A 85 -32.43 -20.98 -8.15
C LEU A 85 -32.45 -20.90 -9.67
N ILE A 86 -31.28 -20.86 -10.30
CA ILE A 86 -31.15 -20.86 -11.77
C ILE A 86 -31.65 -22.20 -12.35
N ALA A 87 -31.24 -23.33 -11.78
CA ALA A 87 -31.68 -24.65 -12.23
C ALA A 87 -33.20 -24.86 -12.12
N GLU A 88 -33.83 -24.22 -11.14
CA GLU A 88 -35.29 -24.23 -10.91
C GLU A 88 -36.04 -23.17 -11.75
N GLY A 89 -35.32 -22.32 -12.53
CA GLY A 89 -35.93 -21.24 -13.31
C GLY A 89 -36.41 -20.05 -12.48
N ARG A 90 -35.98 -19.91 -11.21
CA ARG A 90 -36.39 -18.88 -10.24
C ARG A 90 -35.46 -17.66 -10.31
N ASN A 91 -35.13 -17.19 -11.51
CA ASN A 91 -34.18 -16.09 -11.71
C ASN A 91 -34.66 -14.76 -11.08
N GLU A 92 -35.97 -14.48 -11.11
CA GLU A 92 -36.52 -13.28 -10.50
C GLU A 92 -36.25 -13.23 -8.99
N GLU A 93 -36.41 -14.36 -8.30
CA GLU A 93 -36.13 -14.46 -6.87
C GLU A 93 -34.62 -14.25 -6.58
N LEU A 94 -33.74 -14.77 -7.43
CA LEU A 94 -32.32 -14.55 -7.33
C LEU A 94 -32.00 -13.04 -7.42
N TYR A 95 -32.54 -12.35 -8.44
CA TYR A 95 -32.34 -10.91 -8.61
C TYR A 95 -32.88 -10.12 -7.43
N GLU A 96 -34.08 -10.41 -6.92
CA GLU A 96 -34.65 -9.74 -5.76
C GLU A 96 -33.78 -9.87 -4.52
N ARG A 97 -33.24 -11.07 -4.25
CA ARG A 97 -32.35 -11.32 -3.10
C ARG A 97 -31.04 -10.56 -3.23
N VAL A 98 -30.43 -10.55 -4.41
CA VAL A 98 -29.19 -9.81 -4.68
C VAL A 98 -29.42 -8.31 -4.53
N LEU A 99 -30.52 -7.75 -5.10
CA LEU A 99 -30.88 -6.35 -5.00
C LEU A 99 -31.15 -5.92 -3.56
N ALA A 100 -31.83 -6.76 -2.77
CA ALA A 100 -32.07 -6.49 -1.36
C ALA A 100 -30.78 -6.43 -0.53
N ALA A 101 -29.81 -7.30 -0.83
CA ALA A 101 -28.50 -7.28 -0.19
C ALA A 101 -27.70 -6.03 -0.61
N PHE A 102 -27.65 -5.74 -1.90
CA PHE A 102 -26.99 -4.55 -2.45
C PHE A 102 -27.53 -3.26 -1.81
N LYS A 103 -28.86 -3.12 -1.69
CA LYS A 103 -29.48 -1.93 -1.13
C LYS A 103 -29.10 -1.71 0.33
N ARG A 104 -29.02 -2.79 1.14
CA ARG A 104 -28.55 -2.68 2.54
C ARG A 104 -27.11 -2.15 2.64
N LEU A 105 -26.25 -2.54 1.71
CA LEU A 105 -24.86 -2.02 1.64
C LEU A 105 -24.85 -0.58 1.13
N GLN A 106 -25.63 -0.28 0.09
CA GLN A 106 -25.75 1.07 -0.49
C GLN A 106 -26.21 2.11 0.53
N ASP A 107 -27.12 1.77 1.43
CA ASP A 107 -27.59 2.67 2.48
C ASP A 107 -26.51 3.05 3.50
N LYS A 108 -25.44 2.26 3.59
CA LYS A 108 -24.29 2.47 4.50
C LYS A 108 -23.08 3.14 3.83
N THR A 109 -23.09 3.27 2.51
CA THR A 109 -21.95 3.71 1.69
C THR A 109 -22.35 4.84 0.76
N ASP A 110 -21.38 5.64 0.30
CA ASP A 110 -21.60 6.73 -0.64
C ASP A 110 -21.45 6.25 -2.10
N PHE A 111 -20.70 5.15 -2.29
CA PHE A 111 -20.49 4.51 -3.58
C PHE A 111 -20.19 3.02 -3.40
N VAL A 112 -20.62 2.19 -4.34
CA VAL A 112 -20.36 0.75 -4.33
C VAL A 112 -19.68 0.30 -5.62
N LEU A 113 -18.51 -0.32 -5.52
CA LEU A 113 -17.94 -1.10 -6.60
C LEU A 113 -18.57 -2.49 -6.58
N CYS A 114 -19.34 -2.82 -7.61
CA CYS A 114 -19.95 -4.12 -7.77
C CYS A 114 -19.10 -4.97 -8.74
N GLU A 115 -18.57 -6.09 -8.29
CA GLU A 115 -17.81 -7.00 -9.13
C GLU A 115 -18.67 -8.18 -9.58
N GLY A 116 -18.87 -8.30 -10.88
CA GLY A 116 -19.64 -9.35 -11.51
C GLY A 116 -19.06 -10.74 -11.25
N SER A 117 -19.94 -11.72 -11.25
CA SER A 117 -19.62 -13.11 -10.92
C SER A 117 -19.02 -13.86 -12.10
N ASP A 118 -18.12 -14.81 -11.83
CA ASP A 118 -17.63 -15.79 -12.80
C ASP A 118 -18.26 -17.14 -12.45
N PHE A 119 -19.16 -17.63 -13.30
CA PHE A 119 -19.77 -18.95 -13.12
C PHE A 119 -18.91 -20.02 -13.81
N VAL A 120 -18.14 -20.75 -13.01
CA VAL A 120 -17.26 -21.82 -13.54
C VAL A 120 -18.06 -23.07 -13.94
N SER A 121 -19.28 -23.25 -13.41
CA SER A 121 -20.07 -24.47 -13.54
C SER A 121 -21.26 -24.36 -14.51
N ILE A 122 -21.68 -23.16 -14.90
CA ILE A 122 -22.82 -22.93 -15.79
C ILE A 122 -22.30 -22.39 -17.12
N ALA A 123 -22.94 -22.76 -18.22
CA ALA A 123 -22.52 -22.34 -19.56
C ALA A 123 -22.34 -20.81 -19.63
N SER A 124 -21.28 -20.35 -20.31
CA SER A 124 -20.90 -18.93 -20.41
C SER A 124 -22.04 -17.99 -20.86
N ILE A 125 -22.98 -18.47 -21.62
CA ILE A 125 -24.18 -17.72 -22.05
C ILE A 125 -25.05 -17.27 -20.87
N VAL A 126 -25.18 -18.12 -19.84
CA VAL A 126 -25.98 -17.77 -18.62
C VAL A 126 -25.25 -16.73 -17.77
N GLU A 127 -23.93 -16.74 -17.78
CA GLU A 127 -23.11 -15.77 -17.05
C GLU A 127 -23.21 -14.36 -17.63
N ASP A 128 -23.08 -14.24 -18.95
CA ASP A 128 -23.16 -12.95 -19.64
C ASP A 128 -24.55 -12.32 -19.48
N ASP A 129 -25.61 -13.10 -19.58
CA ASP A 129 -26.97 -12.66 -19.34
C ASP A 129 -27.18 -12.20 -17.89
N PHE A 130 -26.68 -12.96 -16.90
CA PHE A 130 -26.79 -12.59 -15.48
C PHE A 130 -26.06 -11.28 -15.16
N ASN A 131 -24.79 -11.12 -15.59
CA ASN A 131 -24.02 -9.92 -15.30
C ASN A 131 -24.62 -8.68 -15.99
N SER A 132 -25.11 -8.81 -17.22
CA SER A 132 -25.76 -7.70 -17.93
C SER A 132 -27.13 -7.34 -17.32
N ASP A 133 -27.92 -8.32 -16.90
CA ASP A 133 -29.18 -8.08 -16.19
C ASP A 133 -28.93 -7.43 -14.83
N MET A 134 -27.91 -7.87 -14.07
CA MET A 134 -27.54 -7.23 -12.80
C MET A 134 -27.07 -5.80 -12.97
N ALA A 135 -26.20 -5.50 -13.93
CA ALA A 135 -25.78 -4.14 -14.20
C ALA A 135 -26.97 -3.21 -14.53
N ARG A 136 -27.93 -3.71 -15.33
CA ARG A 136 -29.18 -3.02 -15.64
C ARG A 136 -30.04 -2.80 -14.40
N HIS A 137 -30.28 -3.83 -13.58
CA HIS A 137 -31.10 -3.72 -12.37
C HIS A 137 -30.51 -2.75 -11.35
N LEU A 138 -29.18 -2.70 -11.25
CA LEU A 138 -28.47 -1.74 -10.40
C LEU A 138 -28.38 -0.33 -11.04
N ASN A 139 -28.80 -0.18 -12.30
CA ASN A 139 -28.59 1.01 -13.09
C ASN A 139 -27.13 1.50 -13.03
N ALA A 140 -26.21 0.55 -13.09
CA ALA A 140 -24.78 0.78 -12.93
C ALA A 140 -24.09 0.87 -14.30
N PRO A 141 -23.30 1.92 -14.54
CA PRO A 141 -22.39 1.92 -15.67
C PRO A 141 -21.37 0.78 -15.53
N VAL A 142 -20.88 0.28 -16.66
CA VAL A 142 -20.04 -0.92 -16.72
C VAL A 142 -18.61 -0.57 -17.08
N LEU A 143 -17.66 -1.20 -16.40
CA LEU A 143 -16.28 -1.33 -16.83
C LEU A 143 -16.04 -2.79 -17.22
N LEU A 144 -15.67 -3.02 -18.49
CA LEU A 144 -15.47 -4.35 -19.04
C LEU A 144 -13.99 -4.72 -19.10
N VAL A 145 -13.62 -5.87 -18.54
CA VAL A 145 -12.25 -6.40 -18.58
C VAL A 145 -12.17 -7.48 -19.64
N VAL A 146 -11.13 -7.43 -20.46
CA VAL A 146 -10.87 -8.38 -21.55
C VAL A 146 -9.46 -8.94 -21.39
N ASP A 147 -9.29 -10.25 -21.54
CA ASP A 147 -7.96 -10.86 -21.51
C ASP A 147 -7.19 -10.55 -22.80
N GLY A 148 -6.05 -9.86 -22.65
CA GLY A 148 -5.15 -9.45 -23.72
C GLY A 148 -3.94 -10.35 -23.91
N SER A 149 -3.93 -11.55 -23.33
CA SER A 149 -2.80 -12.50 -23.43
C SER A 149 -2.60 -13.06 -24.83
N SER A 150 -3.60 -12.95 -25.71
CA SER A 150 -3.44 -13.28 -27.13
C SER A 150 -2.59 -12.24 -27.85
N ASN A 151 -1.67 -12.67 -28.69
CA ASN A 151 -0.90 -11.78 -29.56
C ASN A 151 -1.69 -11.38 -30.85
N ASP A 152 -2.89 -11.89 -31.03
CA ASP A 152 -3.76 -11.58 -32.19
C ASP A 152 -4.78 -10.49 -31.80
N PRO A 153 -4.66 -9.26 -32.38
CA PRO A 153 -5.59 -8.18 -32.12
C PRO A 153 -7.05 -8.48 -32.47
N ASP A 154 -7.30 -9.32 -33.48
CA ASP A 154 -8.66 -9.65 -33.87
C ASP A 154 -9.34 -10.55 -32.82
N ILE A 155 -8.63 -11.46 -32.23
CA ILE A 155 -9.13 -12.27 -31.09
C ILE A 155 -9.53 -11.38 -29.93
N ILE A 156 -8.65 -10.46 -29.52
CA ILE A 156 -8.91 -9.52 -28.41
C ILE A 156 -10.12 -8.64 -28.72
N TYR A 157 -10.17 -8.07 -29.93
CA TYR A 157 -11.30 -7.24 -30.35
C TYR A 157 -12.64 -8.03 -30.37
N ASN A 158 -12.65 -9.25 -30.89
CA ASN A 158 -13.87 -10.05 -30.96
C ASN A 158 -14.37 -10.41 -29.55
N LYS A 159 -13.49 -10.75 -28.61
CA LYS A 159 -13.85 -10.94 -27.18
C LYS A 159 -14.49 -9.68 -26.57
N ALA A 160 -13.84 -8.52 -26.75
CA ALA A 160 -14.37 -7.24 -26.31
C ALA A 160 -15.73 -6.93 -26.91
N LYS A 161 -15.88 -7.16 -28.23
CA LYS A 161 -17.11 -6.91 -28.97
C LYS A 161 -18.27 -7.75 -28.47
N VAL A 162 -18.08 -9.04 -28.24
CA VAL A 162 -19.11 -9.93 -27.67
C VAL A 162 -19.57 -9.39 -26.30
N GLY A 163 -18.65 -9.11 -25.40
CA GLY A 163 -19.00 -8.54 -24.11
C GLY A 163 -19.75 -7.20 -24.21
N LEU A 164 -19.31 -6.30 -25.10
CA LEU A 164 -20.00 -5.02 -25.37
C LEU A 164 -21.43 -5.22 -25.85
N GLU A 165 -21.62 -6.14 -26.83
CA GLU A 165 -22.95 -6.44 -27.42
C GLU A 165 -23.91 -6.97 -26.36
N CYS A 166 -23.45 -7.80 -25.39
CA CYS A 166 -24.27 -8.31 -24.30
C CYS A 166 -24.79 -7.18 -23.39
N PHE A 167 -23.92 -6.25 -23.01
CA PHE A 167 -24.33 -5.11 -22.17
C PHE A 167 -25.18 -4.10 -22.92
N HIS A 168 -24.84 -3.78 -24.17
CA HIS A 168 -25.62 -2.83 -24.99
C HIS A 168 -27.01 -3.38 -25.29
N ALA A 169 -27.16 -4.69 -25.54
CA ALA A 169 -28.46 -5.33 -25.79
C ALA A 169 -29.42 -5.17 -24.58
N LYS A 170 -28.89 -5.04 -23.37
CA LYS A 170 -29.66 -4.79 -22.13
C LYS A 170 -29.78 -3.29 -21.79
N GLY A 171 -29.24 -2.41 -22.65
CA GLY A 171 -29.27 -0.95 -22.43
C GLY A 171 -28.31 -0.42 -21.39
N CYS A 172 -27.26 -1.17 -21.06
CA CYS A 172 -26.22 -0.75 -20.13
C CYS A 172 -25.19 0.16 -20.82
N GLU A 173 -24.75 1.23 -20.14
CA GLU A 173 -23.66 2.09 -20.58
C GLU A 173 -22.31 1.42 -20.23
N VAL A 174 -21.44 1.20 -21.23
CA VAL A 174 -20.06 0.72 -21.01
C VAL A 174 -19.11 1.92 -21.05
N LEU A 175 -18.61 2.36 -19.89
CA LEU A 175 -17.74 3.52 -19.77
C LEU A 175 -16.33 3.25 -20.27
N ALA A 176 -15.82 2.05 -19.98
CA ALA A 176 -14.44 1.70 -20.25
C ALA A 176 -14.29 0.23 -20.61
N VAL A 177 -13.31 -0.04 -21.47
CA VAL A 177 -12.78 -1.40 -21.72
C VAL A 177 -11.33 -1.43 -21.28
N VAL A 178 -11.00 -2.39 -20.42
CA VAL A 178 -9.64 -2.62 -19.92
C VAL A 178 -9.13 -3.94 -20.50
N ILE A 179 -8.14 -3.85 -21.38
CA ILE A 179 -7.45 -5.01 -21.94
C ILE A 179 -6.32 -5.38 -20.99
N ASN A 180 -6.48 -6.46 -20.24
CA ASN A 180 -5.55 -6.89 -19.21
C ASN A 180 -4.58 -7.95 -19.72
N ARG A 181 -3.39 -8.07 -19.12
CA ARG A 181 -2.34 -9.05 -19.46
C ARG A 181 -1.78 -8.91 -20.87
N VAL A 182 -1.67 -7.71 -21.38
CA VAL A 182 -1.09 -7.45 -22.70
C VAL A 182 0.41 -7.69 -22.67
N ASP A 183 0.94 -8.46 -23.65
CA ASP A 183 2.39 -8.57 -23.81
C ASP A 183 2.99 -7.17 -24.04
N PRO A 184 3.97 -6.72 -23.24
CA PRO A 184 4.61 -5.43 -23.41
C PRO A 184 5.12 -5.16 -24.84
N CYS A 185 5.55 -6.19 -25.55
CA CYS A 185 6.01 -6.08 -26.95
C CYS A 185 4.85 -5.82 -27.94
N SER A 186 3.64 -6.23 -27.61
CA SER A 186 2.44 -6.13 -28.46
C SER A 186 1.58 -4.89 -28.17
N MET A 187 1.86 -4.14 -27.08
CA MET A 187 1.04 -3.00 -26.65
C MET A 187 0.82 -1.95 -27.74
N GLY A 188 1.87 -1.62 -28.49
CA GLY A 188 1.78 -0.64 -29.60
C GLY A 188 0.83 -1.08 -30.72
N GLN A 189 0.87 -2.33 -31.09
CA GLN A 189 0.02 -2.92 -32.13
C GLN A 189 -1.44 -3.00 -31.68
N ILE A 190 -1.67 -3.43 -30.44
CA ILE A 190 -3.01 -3.51 -29.85
C ILE A 190 -3.61 -2.11 -29.72
N ASN A 191 -2.83 -1.10 -29.30
CA ASN A 191 -3.29 0.28 -29.21
C ASN A 191 -3.73 0.85 -30.58
N GLY A 192 -2.96 0.59 -31.63
CA GLY A 192 -3.28 1.07 -32.99
C GLY A 192 -4.51 0.40 -33.60
N ASN A 193 -4.71 -0.86 -33.33
CA ASN A 193 -5.78 -1.66 -33.98
C ASN A 193 -7.02 -1.81 -33.09
N VAL A 194 -6.88 -2.39 -31.88
CA VAL A 194 -8.03 -2.74 -31.05
C VAL A 194 -8.67 -1.50 -30.43
N ALA A 195 -7.84 -0.61 -29.84
CA ALA A 195 -8.36 0.57 -29.15
C ALA A 195 -9.05 1.56 -30.10
N GLY A 196 -8.58 1.69 -31.35
CA GLY A 196 -9.25 2.50 -32.38
C GLY A 196 -10.64 1.95 -32.68
N ARG A 197 -10.76 0.66 -32.98
CA ARG A 197 -12.03 0.00 -33.29
C ARG A 197 -13.03 0.03 -32.12
N LEU A 198 -12.55 -0.05 -30.87
CA LEU A 198 -13.40 0.06 -29.69
C LEU A 198 -13.94 1.47 -29.50
N ARG A 199 -13.12 2.50 -29.76
CA ARG A 199 -13.60 3.91 -29.77
C ARG A 199 -14.62 4.16 -30.85
N ASP A 200 -14.44 3.61 -32.04
CA ASP A 200 -15.41 3.68 -33.13
C ASP A 200 -16.72 2.96 -32.76
N ALA A 201 -16.66 1.95 -31.89
CA ALA A 201 -17.83 1.27 -31.32
C ALA A 201 -18.47 2.03 -30.14
N GLY A 202 -18.00 3.25 -29.82
CA GLY A 202 -18.59 4.12 -28.80
C GLY A 202 -18.01 4.00 -27.40
N VAL A 203 -16.90 3.24 -27.21
CA VAL A 203 -16.24 3.13 -25.90
C VAL A 203 -15.41 4.37 -25.63
N ALA A 204 -15.75 5.11 -24.57
CA ALA A 204 -15.08 6.37 -24.23
C ALA A 204 -13.63 6.18 -23.77
N ILE A 205 -13.37 5.14 -22.96
CA ILE A 205 -12.07 4.87 -22.34
C ILE A 205 -11.62 3.46 -22.70
N VAL A 206 -10.43 3.34 -23.29
CA VAL A 206 -9.77 2.06 -23.54
C VAL A 206 -8.39 2.10 -22.90
N ALA A 207 -8.15 1.17 -21.99
CA ALA A 207 -6.88 1.02 -21.27
C ALA A 207 -6.23 -0.33 -21.56
N GLN A 208 -4.91 -0.39 -21.47
CA GLN A 208 -4.13 -1.63 -21.64
C GLN A 208 -3.23 -1.82 -20.44
N ILE A 209 -3.41 -2.92 -19.72
CA ILE A 209 -2.57 -3.31 -18.59
C ILE A 209 -1.55 -4.33 -19.09
N PRO A 210 -0.24 -4.05 -18.93
CA PRO A 210 0.80 -4.99 -19.31
C PRO A 210 0.72 -6.27 -18.47
N ASN A 211 1.12 -7.39 -19.08
CA ASN A 211 1.26 -8.63 -18.35
C ASN A 211 2.39 -8.54 -17.32
N GLU A 212 2.06 -8.80 -16.06
CA GLU A 212 3.01 -8.90 -14.95
C GLU A 212 3.09 -10.36 -14.49
N PRO A 213 4.12 -11.10 -14.90
CA PRO A 213 4.22 -12.53 -14.60
C PRO A 213 4.12 -12.86 -13.11
N ALA A 214 4.60 -11.96 -12.24
CA ALA A 214 4.56 -12.17 -10.79
C ALA A 214 3.14 -12.24 -10.21
N LEU A 215 2.15 -11.62 -10.86
CA LEU A 215 0.72 -11.71 -10.48
C LEU A 215 0.04 -12.98 -10.98
N GLY A 216 0.61 -13.60 -12.03
CA GLY A 216 0.10 -14.83 -12.65
C GLY A 216 0.69 -16.13 -12.06
N MET A 217 1.56 -16.06 -11.08
CA MET A 217 2.23 -17.23 -10.48
C MET A 217 1.50 -17.66 -9.20
N PRO A 218 0.95 -18.91 -9.16
CA PRO A 218 0.41 -19.45 -7.91
C PRO A 218 1.52 -19.67 -6.88
N ARG A 219 1.15 -19.75 -5.61
CA ARG A 219 2.06 -20.07 -4.52
C ARG A 219 1.99 -21.55 -4.16
N MET A 220 3.01 -22.04 -3.48
CA MET A 220 3.05 -23.43 -3.02
C MET A 220 1.94 -23.78 -2.01
N ASP A 221 1.39 -22.80 -1.25
CA ASP A 221 0.22 -23.02 -0.40
C ASP A 221 -1.06 -23.21 -1.23
N GLU A 222 -1.24 -22.46 -2.32
CA GLU A 222 -2.36 -22.62 -3.25
C GLU A 222 -2.25 -23.96 -3.98
N VAL A 223 -1.03 -24.35 -4.36
CA VAL A 223 -0.72 -25.67 -4.93
C VAL A 223 -1.08 -26.78 -3.93
N ALA A 224 -0.64 -26.68 -2.66
CA ALA A 224 -0.94 -27.66 -1.66
C ALA A 224 -2.44 -27.78 -1.39
N ALA A 225 -3.15 -26.65 -1.30
CA ALA A 225 -4.60 -26.63 -1.10
C ALA A 225 -5.36 -27.25 -2.29
N HIS A 226 -4.98 -26.91 -3.53
CA HIS A 226 -5.64 -27.42 -4.75
C HIS A 226 -5.46 -28.94 -4.93
N LEU A 227 -4.28 -29.44 -4.59
CA LEU A 227 -3.97 -30.87 -4.67
C LEU A 227 -4.44 -31.67 -3.45
N ASP A 228 -5.02 -31.03 -2.44
CA ASP A 228 -5.28 -31.59 -1.11
C ASP A 228 -4.01 -32.28 -0.56
N ALA A 229 -2.87 -31.61 -0.72
CA ALA A 229 -1.56 -32.15 -0.45
C ALA A 229 -1.13 -31.92 0.99
N GLU A 230 -0.53 -32.92 1.59
CA GLU A 230 0.09 -32.84 2.92
C GLU A 230 1.42 -32.09 2.85
N VAL A 231 1.62 -31.13 3.77
CA VAL A 231 2.91 -30.43 3.88
C VAL A 231 3.85 -31.23 4.76
N LEU A 232 4.84 -31.87 4.13
CA LEU A 232 5.82 -32.70 4.82
C LEU A 232 6.96 -31.89 5.42
N PHE A 233 7.38 -30.80 4.74
CA PHE A 233 8.52 -29.98 5.16
C PHE A 233 8.38 -28.54 4.66
N GLY A 234 9.07 -27.59 5.31
CA GLY A 234 9.22 -26.22 4.82
C GLY A 234 7.96 -25.35 4.91
N ARG A 235 7.02 -25.60 5.85
CA ARG A 235 5.78 -24.79 6.04
C ARG A 235 5.97 -23.26 5.98
N PRO A 236 7.03 -22.64 6.56
CA PRO A 236 7.23 -21.20 6.47
C PRO A 236 7.49 -20.66 5.04
N HIS A 237 7.81 -21.55 4.10
CA HIS A 237 8.15 -21.21 2.72
C HIS A 237 7.04 -21.56 1.71
N LEU A 238 5.84 -21.89 2.18
CA LEU A 238 4.68 -22.15 1.31
C LEU A 238 4.25 -20.93 0.47
N HIS A 239 4.73 -19.74 0.80
CA HIS A 239 4.53 -18.52 0.02
C HIS A 239 5.41 -18.43 -1.25
N ASN A 240 6.33 -19.38 -1.49
CA ASN A 240 7.14 -19.40 -2.70
C ASN A 240 6.26 -19.50 -3.94
N LYS A 241 6.55 -18.66 -4.94
CA LYS A 241 5.79 -18.60 -6.22
C LYS A 241 6.24 -19.71 -7.17
N VAL A 242 5.26 -20.26 -7.89
CA VAL A 242 5.45 -21.32 -8.88
C VAL A 242 5.30 -20.74 -10.29
N GLY A 243 6.42 -20.55 -10.98
CA GLY A 243 6.44 -20.03 -12.35
C GLY A 243 6.43 -21.13 -13.42
N LYS A 244 7.00 -22.31 -13.11
CA LYS A 244 7.12 -23.41 -14.05
C LYS A 244 7.02 -24.76 -13.32
N VAL A 245 6.38 -25.71 -13.97
CA VAL A 245 6.27 -27.08 -13.47
C VAL A 245 7.23 -27.98 -14.27
N ILE A 246 8.06 -28.74 -13.57
CA ILE A 246 8.92 -29.77 -14.18
C ILE A 246 8.55 -31.12 -13.61
N VAL A 247 8.07 -32.03 -14.46
CA VAL A 247 7.85 -33.41 -14.09
C VAL A 247 9.17 -34.18 -14.24
N VAL A 248 9.68 -34.67 -13.12
CA VAL A 248 10.98 -35.34 -13.07
C VAL A 248 10.83 -36.80 -13.45
N SER A 249 11.09 -37.12 -14.72
CA SER A 249 11.07 -38.49 -15.25
C SER A 249 12.46 -39.06 -15.53
N GLY A 250 13.47 -38.19 -15.69
CA GLY A 250 14.83 -38.56 -16.00
C GLY A 250 15.80 -38.62 -14.81
N SER A 251 17.08 -38.75 -15.09
CA SER A 251 18.17 -38.68 -14.10
C SER A 251 18.41 -37.21 -13.67
N VAL A 252 19.06 -37.03 -12.52
CA VAL A 252 19.40 -35.69 -12.00
C VAL A 252 20.17 -34.84 -13.04
N ASP A 253 21.11 -35.44 -13.76
CA ASP A 253 21.92 -34.75 -14.78
C ASP A 253 21.08 -34.15 -15.92
N THR A 254 19.94 -34.77 -16.25
CA THR A 254 19.03 -34.29 -17.28
C THR A 254 18.11 -33.19 -16.77
N ILE A 255 17.93 -33.06 -15.46
CA ILE A 255 17.05 -32.06 -14.83
C ILE A 255 17.80 -30.78 -14.53
N ILE A 256 19.07 -30.82 -14.15
CA ILE A 256 19.87 -29.64 -13.82
C ILE A 256 19.78 -28.53 -14.88
N PRO A 257 19.92 -28.80 -16.18
CA PRO A 257 19.82 -27.78 -17.22
C PRO A 257 18.42 -27.18 -17.40
N LEU A 258 17.38 -27.80 -16.83
CA LEU A 258 15.99 -27.36 -16.90
C LEU A 258 15.58 -26.51 -15.71
N LEU A 259 16.41 -26.47 -14.67
CA LEU A 259 16.14 -25.67 -13.47
C LEU A 259 16.16 -24.18 -13.83
N ASP A 260 15.19 -23.48 -13.31
CA ASP A 260 15.04 -22.05 -13.42
C ASP A 260 14.45 -21.49 -12.12
N ASN A 261 14.41 -20.17 -11.97
CA ASN A 261 13.79 -19.57 -10.79
C ASN A 261 12.28 -19.89 -10.75
N ASN A 262 11.79 -20.11 -9.55
CA ASN A 262 10.37 -20.40 -9.30
C ASN A 262 9.86 -21.72 -9.92
N VAL A 263 10.75 -22.67 -10.20
CA VAL A 263 10.36 -24.00 -10.68
C VAL A 263 9.82 -24.83 -9.50
N VAL A 264 8.72 -25.53 -9.72
CA VAL A 264 8.28 -26.64 -8.86
C VAL A 264 8.63 -27.98 -9.53
N LEU A 265 9.25 -28.86 -8.75
CA LEU A 265 9.59 -30.20 -9.20
C LEU A 265 8.48 -31.19 -8.78
N VAL A 266 7.91 -31.89 -9.76
CA VAL A 266 6.94 -32.95 -9.51
C VAL A 266 7.62 -34.30 -9.69
N SER A 267 7.62 -35.13 -8.67
CA SER A 267 8.28 -36.43 -8.67
C SER A 267 7.52 -37.47 -7.86
N HIS A 268 7.76 -38.75 -8.14
CA HIS A 268 7.25 -39.82 -7.28
C HIS A 268 7.92 -39.77 -5.92
N HIS A 269 7.22 -40.19 -4.87
CA HIS A 269 7.67 -40.06 -3.46
C HIS A 269 8.95 -40.80 -3.11
N ASP A 270 9.34 -41.82 -3.88
CA ASP A 270 10.56 -42.62 -3.67
C ASP A 270 11.83 -42.02 -4.31
N ARG A 271 11.70 -40.92 -5.08
CA ARG A 271 12.80 -40.21 -5.76
C ARG A 271 13.55 -39.28 -4.79
N ASN A 272 14.26 -39.84 -3.84
CA ASN A 272 15.03 -39.08 -2.87
C ASN A 272 16.16 -38.26 -3.50
N ASP A 273 16.68 -38.71 -4.66
CA ASP A 273 17.67 -37.97 -5.45
C ASP A 273 17.18 -36.57 -5.90
N VAL A 274 15.88 -36.41 -6.16
CA VAL A 274 15.29 -35.15 -6.49
C VAL A 274 15.26 -34.18 -5.29
N ILE A 275 15.02 -34.72 -4.10
CA ILE A 275 15.07 -33.92 -2.87
C ILE A 275 16.50 -33.41 -2.63
N PHE A 276 17.51 -34.28 -2.79
CA PHE A 276 18.90 -33.87 -2.65
C PHE A 276 19.35 -32.90 -3.74
N LEU A 277 18.90 -33.06 -5.00
CA LEU A 277 19.14 -32.08 -6.05
C LEU A 277 18.62 -30.68 -5.66
N ALA A 278 17.38 -30.63 -5.19
CA ALA A 278 16.74 -29.37 -4.77
C ALA A 278 17.52 -28.70 -3.63
N LEU A 279 17.96 -29.46 -2.63
CA LEU A 279 18.73 -28.92 -1.51
C LEU A 279 20.14 -28.47 -1.91
N VAL A 280 20.82 -29.18 -2.79
CA VAL A 280 22.12 -28.76 -3.33
C VAL A 280 21.97 -27.51 -4.18
N SER A 281 20.91 -27.41 -4.99
CA SER A 281 20.61 -26.20 -5.77
C SER A 281 20.42 -25.00 -4.89
N LEU A 282 19.70 -25.09 -3.79
CA LEU A 282 19.52 -24.00 -2.82
C LEU A 282 20.81 -23.56 -2.13
N ALA A 283 21.74 -24.51 -1.91
CA ALA A 283 23.03 -24.21 -1.30
C ALA A 283 24.07 -23.65 -2.30
N SER A 284 23.75 -23.72 -3.61
CA SER A 284 24.66 -23.29 -4.68
C SER A 284 24.37 -21.85 -5.09
N THR A 285 25.40 -21.02 -5.11
CA THR A 285 25.32 -19.65 -5.64
C THR A 285 25.12 -19.59 -7.17
N ASN A 286 25.33 -20.72 -7.85
CA ASN A 286 25.24 -20.81 -9.32
C ASN A 286 23.94 -21.49 -9.79
N ALA A 287 23.06 -21.90 -8.87
CA ALA A 287 21.80 -22.55 -9.21
C ALA A 287 20.62 -21.60 -8.97
N PRO A 288 19.56 -21.70 -9.77
CA PRO A 288 18.35 -20.88 -9.58
C PRO A 288 17.58 -21.32 -8.32
N ASN A 289 16.78 -20.42 -7.78
CA ASN A 289 15.90 -20.67 -6.63
C ASN A 289 14.64 -21.42 -7.07
N ILE A 290 14.51 -22.68 -6.70
CA ILE A 290 13.30 -23.48 -6.95
C ILE A 290 12.19 -23.15 -5.94
N ALA A 291 10.94 -23.21 -6.40
CA ALA A 291 9.77 -22.88 -5.57
C ALA A 291 9.48 -23.95 -4.51
N GLY A 292 9.62 -25.21 -4.87
CA GLY A 292 9.31 -26.33 -3.98
C GLY A 292 9.28 -27.68 -4.71
N ILE A 293 8.89 -28.72 -3.99
CA ILE A 293 8.74 -30.09 -4.50
C ILE A 293 7.31 -30.57 -4.22
N VAL A 294 6.68 -31.18 -5.22
CA VAL A 294 5.45 -31.93 -5.08
C VAL A 294 5.74 -33.40 -5.29
N LEU A 295 5.61 -34.17 -4.22
CA LEU A 295 5.75 -35.63 -4.24
C LEU A 295 4.38 -36.26 -4.54
N SER A 296 4.33 -37.19 -5.48
CA SER A 296 3.13 -37.92 -5.86
C SER A 296 3.13 -39.34 -5.26
N GLY A 297 1.95 -39.89 -4.97
CA GLY A 297 1.75 -41.22 -4.41
C GLY A 297 1.62 -41.26 -2.89
N HIS A 298 1.40 -42.44 -2.33
CA HIS A 298 1.03 -42.65 -0.93
C HIS A 298 2.23 -42.92 0.02
N GLY A 299 3.46 -42.92 -0.47
CA GLY A 299 4.63 -43.20 0.36
C GLY A 299 5.01 -42.06 1.31
N GLU A 300 5.62 -42.38 2.42
CA GLU A 300 6.14 -41.41 3.36
C GLU A 300 7.65 -41.17 3.13
N LEU A 301 8.11 -39.96 3.42
CA LEU A 301 9.56 -39.72 3.52
C LEU A 301 10.16 -40.53 4.66
N SER A 302 11.29 -41.20 4.40
CA SER A 302 11.93 -41.96 5.46
C SER A 302 12.32 -41.03 6.63
N PRO A 303 12.25 -41.54 7.89
CA PRO A 303 12.67 -40.79 9.07
C PRO A 303 14.10 -40.24 8.96
N GLN A 304 14.98 -40.96 8.27
CA GLN A 304 16.37 -40.57 8.02
C GLN A 304 16.46 -39.33 7.11
N ILE A 305 15.62 -39.26 6.07
CA ILE A 305 15.56 -38.07 5.19
C ILE A 305 14.97 -36.87 5.93
N LEU A 306 13.89 -37.06 6.68
CA LEU A 306 13.33 -35.99 7.52
C LEU A 306 14.33 -35.49 8.57
N HIS A 307 15.12 -36.40 9.15
CA HIS A 307 16.17 -36.01 10.10
C HIS A 307 17.26 -35.15 9.43
N LEU A 308 17.69 -35.53 8.22
CA LEU A 308 18.66 -34.76 7.44
C LEU A 308 18.09 -33.38 7.06
N LEU A 309 16.85 -33.31 6.56
CA LEU A 309 16.18 -32.08 6.20
C LEU A 309 16.10 -31.09 7.37
N ASN A 310 15.77 -31.59 8.57
CA ASN A 310 15.67 -30.78 9.78
C ASN A 310 17.03 -30.27 10.29
N GLY A 311 18.11 -30.94 9.97
CA GLY A 311 19.49 -30.61 10.38
C GLY A 311 20.20 -29.63 9.44
N LEU A 312 19.64 -29.33 8.27
CA LEU A 312 20.29 -28.44 7.29
C LEU A 312 20.22 -26.97 7.70
N PRO A 313 21.35 -26.25 7.75
CA PRO A 313 21.38 -24.81 7.89
C PRO A 313 20.99 -24.13 6.55
N GLY A 314 20.28 -23.00 6.60
CA GLY A 314 20.04 -22.16 5.42
C GLY A 314 18.61 -22.19 4.89
N PRO A 315 18.37 -21.64 3.69
CA PRO A 315 17.05 -21.55 3.11
C PRO A 315 16.41 -22.91 2.89
N ARG A 316 15.12 -23.00 3.16
CA ARG A 316 14.34 -24.24 3.05
C ARG A 316 13.28 -24.07 1.99
N ILE A 317 12.93 -25.16 1.27
CA ILE A 317 11.81 -25.18 0.33
C ILE A 317 10.66 -26.03 0.88
N PRO A 318 9.41 -25.73 0.53
CA PRO A 318 8.30 -26.59 0.85
C PRO A 318 8.37 -27.91 0.08
N ILE A 319 8.13 -29.01 0.79
CA ILE A 319 7.90 -30.32 0.19
C ILE A 319 6.48 -30.71 0.57
N VAL A 320 5.64 -30.89 -0.44
CA VAL A 320 4.25 -31.27 -0.27
C VAL A 320 3.99 -32.63 -0.93
N ARG A 321 3.04 -33.41 -0.42
CA ARG A 321 2.68 -34.74 -0.93
C ARG A 321 1.23 -34.77 -1.36
N SER A 322 0.99 -35.12 -2.64
CA SER A 322 -0.30 -35.47 -3.17
C SER A 322 -0.49 -36.98 -3.18
N SER A 323 -1.66 -37.47 -2.77
CA SER A 323 -2.01 -38.92 -2.87
C SER A 323 -2.24 -39.38 -4.29
N ARG A 324 -2.32 -38.46 -5.26
CA ARG A 324 -2.58 -38.76 -6.69
C ARG A 324 -1.32 -39.30 -7.38
N GLY A 325 -1.52 -39.91 -8.57
CA GLY A 325 -0.42 -40.33 -9.43
C GLY A 325 0.32 -39.10 -10.03
N THR A 326 1.57 -39.29 -10.47
CA THR A 326 2.42 -38.21 -10.98
C THR A 326 1.78 -37.45 -12.16
N TYR A 327 1.15 -38.17 -13.08
CA TYR A 327 0.49 -37.59 -14.25
C TYR A 327 -0.72 -36.73 -13.85
N GLU A 328 -1.59 -37.25 -12.98
CA GLU A 328 -2.75 -36.51 -12.46
C GLU A 328 -2.32 -35.28 -11.68
N THR A 329 -1.30 -35.42 -10.81
CA THR A 329 -0.73 -34.31 -10.05
C THR A 329 -0.22 -33.18 -10.97
N ALA A 330 0.47 -33.56 -12.07
CA ALA A 330 0.99 -32.57 -13.02
C ALA A 330 -0.12 -31.84 -13.80
N ILE A 331 -1.18 -32.57 -14.21
CA ILE A 331 -2.35 -31.96 -14.87
C ILE A 331 -3.07 -30.99 -13.91
N ASP A 332 -3.27 -31.41 -12.66
CA ASP A 332 -4.00 -30.59 -11.70
C ASP A 332 -3.17 -29.37 -11.24
N LEU A 333 -1.85 -29.46 -11.21
CA LEU A 333 -0.97 -28.31 -11.03
C LEU A 333 -1.18 -27.23 -12.11
N GLY A 334 -1.39 -27.65 -13.35
CA GLY A 334 -1.69 -26.72 -14.45
C GLY A 334 -3.04 -26.01 -14.30
N LYS A 335 -3.92 -26.47 -13.42
CA LYS A 335 -5.24 -25.87 -13.15
C LYS A 335 -5.26 -24.95 -11.93
N VAL A 336 -4.13 -24.86 -11.20
CA VAL A 336 -4.04 -23.98 -10.02
C VAL A 336 -4.15 -22.53 -10.47
N LYS A 337 -5.18 -21.84 -10.00
CA LYS A 337 -5.41 -20.43 -10.31
C LYS A 337 -4.72 -19.57 -9.26
N PRO A 338 -3.82 -18.67 -9.67
CA PRO A 338 -3.21 -17.75 -8.74
C PRO A 338 -4.26 -16.76 -8.20
N GLY A 339 -4.10 -16.36 -6.98
CA GLY A 339 -4.93 -15.32 -6.40
C GLY A 339 -4.11 -14.36 -5.54
N ILE A 340 -4.68 -13.19 -5.28
CA ILE A 340 -4.08 -12.21 -4.39
C ILE A 340 -4.72 -12.35 -3.01
N GLU A 341 -3.89 -12.52 -1.97
CA GLU A 341 -4.31 -12.57 -0.57
C GLU A 341 -4.03 -11.23 0.12
N PRO A 342 -4.78 -10.86 1.18
CA PRO A 342 -4.57 -9.60 1.91
C PRO A 342 -3.16 -9.42 2.48
N THR A 343 -2.47 -10.51 2.75
CA THR A 343 -1.09 -10.51 3.26
C THR A 343 -0.03 -10.22 2.19
N GLN A 344 -0.40 -10.25 0.92
CA GLN A 344 0.50 -10.03 -0.22
C GLN A 344 0.57 -8.55 -0.60
N LEU A 345 1.08 -7.72 0.30
CA LEU A 345 1.12 -6.26 0.13
C LEU A 345 1.85 -5.82 -1.15
N ARG A 346 2.86 -6.58 -1.56
CA ARG A 346 3.61 -6.31 -2.79
C ARG A 346 2.75 -6.49 -4.03
N GLU A 347 2.06 -7.62 -4.14
CA GLU A 347 1.20 -7.95 -5.26
C GLU A 347 0.02 -6.98 -5.36
N ILE A 348 -0.55 -6.61 -4.23
CA ILE A 348 -1.61 -5.61 -4.14
C ILE A 348 -1.12 -4.27 -4.68
N GLU A 349 0.04 -3.82 -4.24
CA GLU A 349 0.60 -2.54 -4.69
C GLU A 349 0.98 -2.56 -6.17
N VAL A 350 1.57 -3.66 -6.67
CA VAL A 350 1.87 -3.86 -8.09
C VAL A 350 0.58 -3.82 -8.92
N ALA A 351 -0.47 -4.53 -8.51
CA ALA A 351 -1.76 -4.53 -9.20
C ALA A 351 -2.36 -3.12 -9.29
N ARG A 352 -2.33 -2.37 -8.18
CA ARG A 352 -2.82 -0.98 -8.13
C ARG A 352 -2.02 -0.07 -9.07
N GLN A 353 -0.70 -0.14 -9.03
CA GLN A 353 0.17 0.69 -9.87
C GLN A 353 0.01 0.38 -11.36
N LEU A 354 -0.09 -0.90 -11.72
CA LEU A 354 -0.33 -1.30 -13.10
C LEU A 354 -1.63 -0.70 -13.64
N PHE A 355 -2.71 -0.76 -12.88
CA PHE A 355 -3.97 -0.17 -13.28
C PHE A 355 -3.87 1.35 -13.39
N GLU A 356 -3.35 2.02 -12.36
CA GLU A 356 -3.25 3.48 -12.31
C GLU A 356 -2.35 4.08 -13.39
N SER A 357 -1.27 3.38 -13.75
CA SER A 357 -0.36 3.82 -14.83
C SER A 357 -0.91 3.55 -16.22
N SER A 358 -1.91 2.68 -16.34
CA SER A 358 -2.46 2.21 -17.60
C SER A 358 -3.75 2.94 -18.03
N ILE A 359 -4.38 3.69 -17.12
CA ILE A 359 -5.65 4.37 -17.37
C ILE A 359 -5.57 5.88 -17.06
N ASP A 360 -6.30 6.68 -17.84
CA ASP A 360 -6.53 8.09 -17.46
C ASP A 360 -7.51 8.15 -16.28
N THR A 361 -6.97 8.23 -15.08
CA THR A 361 -7.75 8.26 -13.83
C THR A 361 -8.66 9.48 -13.73
N GLN A 362 -8.30 10.61 -14.35
CA GLN A 362 -9.13 11.82 -14.37
C GLN A 362 -10.31 11.65 -15.33
N ALA A 363 -10.08 11.08 -16.51
CA ALA A 363 -11.15 10.78 -17.45
C ALA A 363 -12.12 9.77 -16.86
N LEU A 364 -11.61 8.70 -16.22
CA LEU A 364 -12.42 7.70 -15.53
C LEU A 364 -13.25 8.31 -14.39
N GLY A 365 -12.65 9.14 -13.53
CA GLY A 365 -13.35 9.82 -12.44
C GLY A 365 -14.47 10.73 -12.94
N ARG A 366 -14.25 11.47 -14.06
CA ARG A 366 -15.30 12.27 -14.70
C ARG A 366 -16.42 11.40 -15.28
N ALA A 367 -16.06 10.29 -15.92
CA ALA A 367 -17.03 9.37 -16.49
C ALA A 367 -17.92 8.72 -15.40
N ILE A 368 -17.34 8.33 -14.27
CA ILE A 368 -18.09 7.80 -13.12
C ILE A 368 -18.88 8.92 -12.40
N ARG A 369 -18.67 10.18 -12.76
CA ARG A 369 -19.31 11.36 -12.13
C ARG A 369 -19.04 11.44 -10.63
N LEU A 370 -17.79 11.21 -10.24
CA LEU A 370 -17.35 11.39 -8.87
C LEU A 370 -17.50 12.86 -8.46
N SER A 371 -18.17 13.11 -7.35
CA SER A 371 -18.21 14.46 -6.78
C SER A 371 -16.85 14.77 -6.16
N ASP A 372 -16.28 15.95 -6.45
CA ASP A 372 -15.12 16.46 -5.74
C ASP A 372 -15.49 16.65 -4.27
N THR A 373 -15.04 15.73 -3.41
CA THR A 373 -15.10 15.95 -1.97
C THR A 373 -13.87 16.74 -1.55
N HIS A 374 -14.06 17.89 -0.88
CA HIS A 374 -12.95 18.71 -0.37
C HIS A 374 -12.19 18.05 0.79
N LEU A 375 -12.62 16.88 1.25
CA LEU A 375 -12.01 16.14 2.35
C LEU A 375 -10.87 15.26 1.83
N MET A 376 -9.67 15.47 2.40
CA MET A 376 -8.51 14.59 2.15
C MET A 376 -8.74 13.26 2.87
N THR A 377 -9.04 12.18 2.13
CA THR A 377 -9.10 10.83 2.72
C THR A 377 -7.69 10.27 2.97
N PRO A 378 -7.50 9.32 3.89
CA PRO A 378 -6.20 8.68 4.13
C PRO A 378 -5.57 8.07 2.87
N ALA A 379 -6.36 7.43 2.02
CA ALA A 379 -5.87 6.85 0.78
C ALA A 379 -5.46 7.93 -0.23
N MET A 380 -6.21 9.02 -0.34
CA MET A 380 -5.84 10.19 -1.14
C MET A 380 -4.54 10.82 -0.63
N PHE A 381 -4.38 10.94 0.69
CA PHE A 381 -3.17 11.47 1.31
C PHE A 381 -1.94 10.62 0.95
N LYS A 382 -2.02 9.29 1.14
CA LYS A 382 -0.94 8.35 0.78
C LYS A 382 -0.58 8.41 -0.71
N PHE A 383 -1.58 8.48 -1.58
CA PHE A 383 -1.36 8.63 -3.02
C PHE A 383 -0.66 9.94 -3.37
N GLU A 384 -1.15 11.07 -2.83
CA GLU A 384 -0.55 12.38 -3.05
C GLU A 384 0.89 12.47 -2.52
N LEU A 385 1.18 11.84 -1.37
CA LEU A 385 2.54 11.72 -0.86
C LEU A 385 3.46 11.06 -1.90
N LEU A 386 3.11 9.90 -2.39
CA LEU A 386 3.93 9.16 -3.36
C LEU A 386 4.02 9.89 -4.70
N ARG A 387 2.92 10.45 -5.19
CA ARG A 387 2.89 11.22 -6.44
C ARG A 387 3.81 12.44 -6.37
N ARG A 388 3.74 13.22 -5.27
CA ARG A 388 4.59 14.41 -5.05
C ARG A 388 6.04 14.02 -4.83
N ALA A 389 6.34 13.00 -4.04
CA ALA A 389 7.70 12.52 -3.86
C ALA A 389 8.36 12.15 -5.20
N ARG A 390 7.61 11.50 -6.11
CA ARG A 390 8.07 11.12 -7.47
C ARG A 390 8.28 12.31 -8.41
N SER A 391 7.53 13.40 -8.25
CA SER A 391 7.57 14.53 -9.19
C SER A 391 8.95 15.21 -9.26
N GLN A 392 9.67 15.24 -8.13
CA GLN A 392 11.04 15.72 -8.03
C GLN A 392 11.81 14.83 -7.07
N LYS A 393 12.44 13.79 -7.62
CA LYS A 393 13.17 12.81 -6.81
C LYS A 393 14.28 13.45 -6.00
N LYS A 394 14.19 13.34 -4.70
CA LYS A 394 15.19 13.77 -3.72
C LYS A 394 15.93 12.57 -3.17
N ARG A 395 17.13 12.80 -2.65
CA ARG A 395 17.95 11.77 -2.01
C ARG A 395 17.72 11.80 -0.50
N VAL A 396 17.24 10.70 0.06
CA VAL A 396 17.02 10.54 1.49
C VAL A 396 18.01 9.52 2.06
N VAL A 397 18.63 9.86 3.19
CA VAL A 397 19.57 8.97 3.92
C VAL A 397 18.82 8.19 4.98
N LEU A 398 19.08 6.89 5.06
CA LEU A 398 18.62 5.96 6.09
C LEU A 398 19.84 5.45 6.88
N PRO A 399 20.14 6.02 8.06
CA PRO A 399 21.34 5.67 8.82
C PRO A 399 21.34 4.28 9.45
N GLU A 400 20.17 3.66 9.60
CA GLU A 400 19.96 2.45 10.38
C GLU A 400 19.81 1.20 9.48
N GLY A 401 20.68 1.03 8.48
CA GLY A 401 20.61 -0.07 7.53
C GLY A 401 20.73 -1.48 8.14
N HIS A 402 21.16 -1.57 9.41
CA HIS A 402 21.18 -2.84 10.13
C HIS A 402 19.79 -3.31 10.59
N ASP A 403 18.76 -2.46 10.57
CA ASP A 403 17.38 -2.81 10.94
C ASP A 403 16.62 -3.39 9.73
N GLU A 404 16.00 -4.56 9.91
CA GLU A 404 15.26 -5.24 8.83
C GLU A 404 14.09 -4.42 8.30
N ARG A 405 13.43 -3.61 9.14
CA ARG A 405 12.31 -2.76 8.74
C ARG A 405 12.78 -1.67 7.77
N ILE A 406 13.98 -1.13 8.00
CA ILE A 406 14.60 -0.13 7.11
C ILE A 406 14.91 -0.76 5.74
N LEU A 407 15.44 -1.98 5.70
CA LEU A 407 15.72 -2.66 4.43
C LEU A 407 14.42 -2.99 3.66
N ARG A 408 13.37 -3.46 4.35
CA ARG A 408 12.05 -3.69 3.74
C ARG A 408 11.42 -2.39 3.21
N ALA A 409 11.54 -1.30 3.96
CA ALA A 409 11.05 0.01 3.53
C ALA A 409 11.85 0.54 2.32
N ALA A 410 13.17 0.32 2.32
CA ALA A 410 14.02 0.72 1.21
C ALA A 410 13.66 -0.01 -0.09
N ASP A 411 13.49 -1.32 -0.06
CA ASP A 411 13.01 -2.12 -1.19
C ASP A 411 11.64 -1.62 -1.70
N ALA A 412 10.69 -1.34 -0.81
CA ALA A 412 9.38 -0.78 -1.18
C ALA A 412 9.52 0.60 -1.86
N LEU A 413 10.31 1.51 -1.29
CA LEU A 413 10.53 2.86 -1.83
C LEU A 413 11.22 2.86 -3.19
N LEU A 414 12.18 1.96 -3.41
CA LEU A 414 12.86 1.79 -4.69
C LEU A 414 11.90 1.30 -5.76
N ARG A 415 11.09 0.29 -5.46
CA ARG A 415 10.03 -0.18 -6.36
C ARG A 415 9.01 0.92 -6.66
N LEU A 416 8.57 1.64 -5.64
CA LEU A 416 7.68 2.78 -5.78
C LEU A 416 8.32 3.95 -6.54
N LYS A 417 9.63 3.94 -6.74
CA LYS A 417 10.42 5.04 -7.36
C LYS A 417 10.17 6.39 -6.69
N ALA A 418 9.87 6.38 -5.39
CA ALA A 418 9.45 7.56 -4.64
C ALA A 418 10.59 8.58 -4.47
N CYS A 419 11.81 8.10 -4.24
CA CYS A 419 13.00 8.93 -4.02
C CYS A 419 14.28 8.14 -4.36
N ASN A 420 15.42 8.82 -4.33
CA ASN A 420 16.73 8.16 -4.33
C ASN A 420 17.12 7.86 -2.88
N LEU A 421 17.69 6.68 -2.63
CA LEU A 421 18.05 6.27 -1.27
C LEU A 421 19.56 6.16 -1.11
N THR A 422 20.05 6.57 0.06
CA THR A 422 21.36 6.19 0.59
C THR A 422 21.15 5.46 1.90
N ILE A 423 21.70 4.25 2.03
CA ILE A 423 21.58 3.41 3.24
C ILE A 423 22.96 3.29 3.85
N LEU A 424 23.06 3.62 5.14
CA LEU A 424 24.33 3.53 5.86
C LEU A 424 24.52 2.15 6.50
N GLY A 425 25.72 1.61 6.32
CA GLY A 425 26.18 0.32 6.82
C GLY A 425 27.14 -0.33 5.85
N LYS A 426 27.78 -1.42 6.26
CA LYS A 426 28.71 -2.17 5.41
C LYS A 426 27.97 -2.76 4.20
N PRO A 427 28.35 -2.40 2.96
CA PRO A 427 27.62 -2.82 1.76
C PRO A 427 27.39 -4.32 1.67
N ASP A 428 28.43 -5.14 1.93
CA ASP A 428 28.32 -6.59 1.87
C ASP A 428 27.31 -7.15 2.90
N ASP A 429 27.30 -6.61 4.12
CA ASP A 429 26.37 -7.02 5.16
C ASP A 429 24.92 -6.64 4.79
N LEU A 430 24.72 -5.45 4.23
CA LEU A 430 23.41 -4.97 3.78
C LEU A 430 22.86 -5.84 2.64
N LEU A 431 23.70 -6.12 1.64
CA LEU A 431 23.31 -6.96 0.50
C LEU A 431 23.03 -8.40 0.92
N ASN A 432 23.86 -8.98 1.82
CA ASN A 432 23.64 -10.32 2.33
C ASN A 432 22.31 -10.42 3.10
N ARG A 433 22.02 -9.46 3.98
CA ARG A 433 20.75 -9.40 4.72
C ARG A 433 19.56 -9.23 3.79
N ALA A 434 19.65 -8.31 2.82
CA ALA A 434 18.60 -8.12 1.82
C ALA A 434 18.36 -9.41 1.02
N GLY A 435 19.41 -10.10 0.59
CA GLY A 435 19.31 -11.38 -0.11
C GLY A 435 18.60 -12.46 0.71
N GLN A 436 18.93 -12.58 2.02
CA GLN A 436 18.27 -13.51 2.93
C GLN A 436 16.76 -13.24 3.07
N MET A 437 16.34 -12.00 2.92
CA MET A 437 14.94 -11.56 3.00
C MET A 437 14.25 -11.44 1.62
N SER A 438 14.93 -11.82 0.54
CA SER A 438 14.45 -11.67 -0.85
C SER A 438 14.07 -10.23 -1.20
N LEU A 439 14.85 -9.25 -0.72
CA LEU A 439 14.67 -7.83 -1.00
C LEU A 439 15.64 -7.38 -2.10
N ASP A 440 15.21 -6.41 -2.90
CA ASP A 440 16.02 -5.79 -3.96
C ASP A 440 16.41 -4.36 -3.56
N LEU A 441 17.71 -4.15 -3.32
CA LEU A 441 18.27 -2.84 -3.03
C LEU A 441 18.95 -2.18 -4.26
N THR A 442 18.72 -2.73 -5.45
CA THR A 442 19.27 -2.17 -6.69
C THR A 442 18.79 -0.73 -6.89
N GLY A 443 19.72 0.18 -7.05
CA GLY A 443 19.44 1.62 -7.16
C GLY A 443 19.60 2.41 -5.85
N ALA A 444 19.80 1.77 -4.71
CA ALA A 444 20.25 2.44 -3.49
C ALA A 444 21.77 2.64 -3.50
N GLN A 445 22.23 3.75 -2.94
CA GLN A 445 23.64 3.96 -2.62
C GLN A 445 23.89 3.37 -1.23
N LEU A 446 24.88 2.47 -1.12
CA LEU A 446 25.27 1.86 0.15
C LEU A 446 26.60 2.46 0.59
N ILE A 447 26.70 2.98 1.82
CA ILE A 447 27.91 3.65 2.33
C ILE A 447 28.22 3.13 3.73
N ASP A 448 29.47 2.67 3.93
CA ASP A 448 29.99 2.40 5.27
C ASP A 448 30.49 3.71 5.90
N PRO A 449 29.90 4.19 7.01
CA PRO A 449 30.37 5.40 7.69
C PRO A 449 31.83 5.31 8.16
N GLN A 450 32.37 4.11 8.34
CA GLN A 450 33.73 3.88 8.84
C GLN A 450 34.78 3.83 7.73
N ASP A 451 34.38 3.46 6.50
CA ASP A 451 35.28 3.30 5.36
C ASP A 451 34.66 3.87 4.08
N ASN A 452 34.89 5.14 3.84
CA ASN A 452 34.36 5.85 2.67
C ASN A 452 35.16 7.09 2.32
N GLU A 453 34.96 7.61 1.11
CA GLU A 453 35.66 8.79 0.57
C GLU A 453 35.32 10.13 1.27
N TYR A 454 34.21 10.19 2.04
CA TYR A 454 33.73 11.43 2.68
C TYR A 454 34.25 11.63 4.10
N LEU A 455 34.88 10.63 4.70
CA LEU A 455 35.24 10.62 6.13
C LEU A 455 36.13 11.80 6.53
N GLU A 456 37.17 12.11 5.75
CA GLU A 456 38.08 13.21 6.04
C GLU A 456 37.40 14.59 5.86
N GLU A 457 36.62 14.74 4.79
CA GLU A 457 35.82 15.95 4.54
C GLU A 457 34.83 16.19 5.69
N PHE A 458 34.05 15.16 6.07
CA PHE A 458 33.06 15.26 7.14
C PHE A 458 33.68 15.53 8.51
N THR A 459 34.83 14.94 8.80
CA THR A 459 35.61 15.22 10.01
C THR A 459 36.03 16.72 10.07
N SER A 460 36.52 17.25 8.96
CA SER A 460 36.90 18.67 8.86
C SER A 460 35.70 19.60 9.02
N VAL A 461 34.56 19.27 8.37
CA VAL A 461 33.32 20.06 8.46
C VAL A 461 32.77 20.02 9.88
N TYR A 462 32.68 18.84 10.50
CA TYR A 462 32.16 18.69 11.85
C TYR A 462 33.05 19.42 12.87
N HIS A 463 34.35 19.28 12.77
CA HIS A 463 35.30 20.01 13.62
C HIS A 463 35.11 21.52 13.48
N LYS A 464 35.06 22.06 12.26
CA LYS A 464 34.87 23.50 11.99
C LYS A 464 33.58 24.03 12.62
N GLU A 465 32.47 23.30 12.49
CA GLU A 465 31.18 23.69 13.06
C GLU A 465 31.12 23.59 14.59
N ARG A 466 31.97 22.74 15.21
CA ARG A 466 31.87 22.42 16.65
C ARG A 466 33.10 22.80 17.48
N GLN A 467 34.19 23.29 16.89
CA GLN A 467 35.40 23.67 17.61
C GLN A 467 35.15 24.72 18.73
N HIS A 468 34.20 25.63 18.52
CA HIS A 468 33.79 26.61 19.49
C HIS A 468 33.15 26.01 20.76
N LYS A 469 32.81 24.73 20.75
CA LYS A 469 32.32 23.92 21.88
C LYS A 469 33.40 22.99 22.44
N GLY A 470 34.67 23.15 22.04
CA GLY A 470 35.79 22.36 22.51
C GLY A 470 35.97 21.00 21.84
N VAL A 471 35.34 20.75 20.68
CA VAL A 471 35.53 19.52 19.92
C VAL A 471 36.91 19.56 19.27
N THR A 472 37.73 18.52 19.53
CA THR A 472 39.04 18.33 18.88
C THR A 472 38.89 17.59 17.54
N PRO A 473 39.90 17.59 16.65
CA PRO A 473 39.86 16.81 15.41
C PRO A 473 39.63 15.31 15.65
N GLU A 474 40.24 14.74 16.68
CA GLU A 474 40.04 13.32 17.08
C GLU A 474 38.61 13.06 17.51
N MET A 475 38.06 13.90 18.38
CA MET A 475 36.65 13.82 18.80
C MET A 475 35.69 13.98 17.62
N ALA A 476 36.05 14.82 16.65
CA ALA A 476 35.27 14.99 15.43
C ALA A 476 35.27 13.72 14.60
N ARG A 477 36.43 13.07 14.43
CA ARG A 477 36.55 11.78 13.70
C ARG A 477 35.73 10.67 14.35
N ASP A 478 35.77 10.55 15.67
CA ASP A 478 34.97 9.57 16.41
C ASP A 478 33.47 9.83 16.27
N ALA A 479 33.05 11.10 16.29
CA ALA A 479 31.66 11.47 16.14
C ALA A 479 31.10 11.21 14.73
N VAL A 480 31.90 11.43 13.70
CA VAL A 480 31.47 11.35 12.30
C VAL A 480 31.16 9.93 11.84
N VAL A 481 31.79 8.91 12.43
CA VAL A 481 31.50 7.51 12.10
C VAL A 481 30.18 7.01 12.65
N GLU A 482 29.56 7.75 13.57
CA GLU A 482 28.22 7.43 14.08
C GLU A 482 27.16 7.67 13.00
N PRO A 483 26.34 6.66 12.61
CA PRO A 483 25.47 6.75 11.45
C PRO A 483 24.52 7.96 11.43
N PRO A 484 23.86 8.38 12.55
CA PRO A 484 22.99 9.56 12.54
C PRO A 484 23.79 10.87 12.32
N VAL A 485 25.03 10.96 12.80
CA VAL A 485 25.90 12.12 12.59
C VAL A 485 26.37 12.14 11.14
N PHE A 486 26.82 11.01 10.62
CA PHE A 486 27.23 10.86 9.22
C PHE A 486 26.10 11.25 8.26
N GLY A 487 24.89 10.69 8.45
CA GLY A 487 23.72 11.01 7.65
C GLY A 487 23.34 12.50 7.71
N THR A 488 23.45 13.12 8.90
CA THR A 488 23.23 14.57 9.04
C THR A 488 24.28 15.39 8.29
N LEU A 489 25.54 14.97 8.26
CA LEU A 489 26.60 15.62 7.49
C LEU A 489 26.38 15.47 5.99
N MET A 490 25.89 14.33 5.50
CA MET A 490 25.48 14.19 4.11
C MET A 490 24.42 15.23 3.72
N VAL A 491 23.42 15.43 4.60
CA VAL A 491 22.38 16.45 4.38
C VAL A 491 22.98 17.86 4.46
N HIS A 492 23.79 18.14 5.46
CA HIS A 492 24.43 19.45 5.66
C HIS A 492 25.27 19.86 4.44
N THR A 493 26.13 18.96 3.94
CA THR A 493 27.02 19.19 2.80
C THR A 493 26.32 19.14 1.43
N GLY A 494 25.04 18.79 1.36
CA GLY A 494 24.25 18.71 0.13
C GLY A 494 24.46 17.43 -0.68
N ARG A 495 25.06 16.39 -0.07
CA ARG A 495 25.21 15.05 -0.68
C ARG A 495 23.92 14.23 -0.56
N ALA A 496 23.05 14.66 0.35
CA ALA A 496 21.66 14.20 0.45
C ALA A 496 20.74 15.41 0.70
N ASP A 497 19.46 15.24 0.39
CA ASP A 497 18.45 16.28 0.54
C ASP A 497 17.72 16.20 1.89
N GLY A 498 17.67 15.00 2.49
CA GLY A 498 17.05 14.78 3.80
C GLY A 498 17.49 13.47 4.46
N MET A 499 17.10 13.28 5.72
CA MET A 499 17.42 12.09 6.50
C MET A 499 16.21 11.62 7.29
N VAL A 500 16.05 10.29 7.40
CA VAL A 500 15.08 9.65 8.29
C VAL A 500 15.80 8.64 9.18
N ALA A 501 15.68 8.76 10.50
CA ALA A 501 16.30 7.89 11.49
C ALA A 501 15.37 7.71 12.70
N GLY A 502 15.73 6.88 13.68
CA GLY A 502 14.99 6.70 14.93
C GLY A 502 14.33 5.33 15.08
N ALA A 503 14.47 4.42 14.09
CA ALA A 503 13.97 3.06 14.22
C ALA A 503 14.68 2.28 15.34
N THR A 504 15.98 2.56 15.57
CA THR A 504 16.80 1.95 16.63
C THR A 504 17.37 2.97 17.61
N HIS A 505 17.55 4.22 17.18
CA HIS A 505 18.08 5.29 18.02
C HIS A 505 16.96 6.05 18.76
N SER A 506 17.33 6.78 19.80
CA SER A 506 16.39 7.69 20.48
C SER A 506 16.26 9.00 19.70
N THR A 507 15.10 9.66 19.85
CA THR A 507 14.82 10.99 19.29
C THR A 507 15.96 12.00 19.53
N ALA A 508 16.57 11.97 20.72
CA ALA A 508 17.68 12.87 21.03
C ALA A 508 18.93 12.61 20.19
N VAL A 509 19.22 11.35 19.85
CA VAL A 509 20.37 10.97 19.00
C VAL A 509 20.12 11.37 17.54
N THR A 510 18.89 11.28 17.09
CA THR A 510 18.51 11.70 15.72
C THR A 510 18.49 13.21 15.56
N ILE A 511 17.86 13.95 16.50
CA ILE A 511 17.59 15.38 16.34
C ILE A 511 18.81 16.25 16.72
N ARG A 512 19.61 15.84 17.72
CA ARG A 512 20.73 16.64 18.20
C ARG A 512 21.74 17.01 17.09
N PRO A 513 22.21 16.09 16.24
CA PRO A 513 23.07 16.45 15.11
C PRO A 513 22.43 17.45 14.14
N ALA A 514 21.12 17.31 13.86
CA ALA A 514 20.39 18.22 12.98
C ALA A 514 20.32 19.64 13.56
N LEU A 515 20.04 19.80 14.84
CA LEU A 515 20.07 21.11 15.52
C LEU A 515 21.46 21.74 15.53
N GLN A 516 22.50 20.92 15.62
CA GLN A 516 23.88 21.37 15.68
C GLN A 516 24.46 21.82 14.33
N LEU A 517 24.12 21.09 13.26
CA LEU A 517 24.72 21.24 11.92
C LEU A 517 23.78 21.94 10.93
N ILE A 518 22.52 21.48 10.84
CA ILE A 518 21.55 21.99 9.87
C ILE A 518 20.93 23.29 10.37
N LYS A 519 20.64 23.38 11.69
CA LYS A 519 20.07 24.56 12.33
C LYS A 519 18.65 24.92 11.82
N THR A 520 18.01 25.91 12.42
CA THR A 520 16.70 26.41 12.01
C THR A 520 16.77 27.31 10.80
N ARG A 521 15.66 27.41 10.05
CA ARG A 521 15.49 28.36 8.96
C ARG A 521 15.62 29.78 9.48
N ARG A 522 16.05 30.70 8.60
CA ARG A 522 16.17 32.13 8.95
C ARG A 522 14.79 32.68 9.33
N GLY A 523 14.70 33.29 10.50
CA GLY A 523 13.46 33.84 11.03
C GLY A 523 12.58 32.85 11.80
N ILE A 524 13.01 31.59 11.94
CA ILE A 524 12.37 30.55 12.76
C ILE A 524 13.16 30.38 14.05
N SER A 525 12.48 30.53 15.20
CA SER A 525 13.13 30.50 16.51
C SER A 525 13.22 29.09 17.11
N LEU A 526 12.33 28.19 16.72
CA LEU A 526 12.24 26.84 17.27
C LEU A 526 11.95 25.78 16.20
N VAL A 527 12.35 24.55 16.51
CA VAL A 527 11.91 23.34 15.80
C VAL A 527 10.65 22.81 16.47
N SER A 528 9.64 22.48 15.71
CA SER A 528 8.40 21.84 16.17
C SER A 528 8.07 20.60 15.35
N SER A 529 6.97 19.94 15.67
CA SER A 529 6.55 18.74 14.96
C SER A 529 5.07 18.77 14.62
N VAL A 530 4.68 18.01 13.59
CA VAL A 530 3.30 17.64 13.34
C VAL A 530 3.14 16.14 13.17
N PHE A 531 1.94 15.65 13.49
CA PHE A 531 1.45 14.35 13.09
C PHE A 531 0.30 14.51 12.09
N PHE A 532 0.34 13.75 11.01
CA PHE A 532 -0.82 13.56 10.16
C PHE A 532 -1.66 12.42 10.74
N MET A 533 -2.82 12.76 11.27
CA MET A 533 -3.76 11.81 11.86
C MET A 533 -4.74 11.34 10.80
N CYS A 534 -4.50 10.16 10.26
CA CYS A 534 -5.35 9.54 9.25
C CYS A 534 -6.52 8.82 9.95
N LEU A 535 -7.66 9.49 10.06
CA LEU A 535 -8.93 8.94 10.56
C LEU A 535 -9.61 8.11 9.47
N ALA A 536 -10.73 7.49 9.75
CA ALA A 536 -11.44 6.67 8.76
C ALA A 536 -11.88 7.48 7.52
N ASP A 537 -12.27 8.76 7.70
CA ASP A 537 -12.87 9.61 6.69
C ASP A 537 -12.03 10.83 6.28
N ARG A 538 -11.00 11.19 7.05
CA ARG A 538 -10.21 12.41 6.83
C ARG A 538 -8.81 12.35 7.41
N VAL A 539 -7.96 13.29 6.99
CA VAL A 539 -6.62 13.51 7.58
C VAL A 539 -6.60 14.85 8.30
N LEU A 540 -6.18 14.83 9.56
CA LEU A 540 -5.99 16.00 10.41
C LEU A 540 -4.51 16.21 10.70
N VAL A 541 -4.11 17.45 10.97
CA VAL A 541 -2.73 17.81 11.33
C VAL A 541 -2.69 18.24 12.79
N TYR A 542 -1.89 17.54 13.61
CA TYR A 542 -1.73 17.82 15.04
C TYR A 542 -0.33 18.35 15.34
N GLY A 543 -0.21 19.52 15.91
CA GLY A 543 1.06 20.17 16.28
C GLY A 543 0.96 20.96 17.60
N ASP A 544 2.00 21.09 18.43
CA ASP A 544 3.17 20.23 18.51
C ASP A 544 2.89 19.05 19.43
N CYS A 545 3.35 17.86 19.06
CA CYS A 545 3.08 16.65 19.85
C CYS A 545 4.36 15.89 20.26
N ALA A 546 5.58 16.39 19.93
CA ALA A 546 6.80 15.62 20.15
C ALA A 546 8.01 16.44 20.61
N VAL A 547 8.04 17.77 20.48
CA VAL A 547 9.28 18.55 20.64
C VAL A 547 9.23 19.56 21.80
N ASN A 548 8.24 20.47 21.83
CA ASN A 548 8.25 21.61 22.77
C ASN A 548 7.37 21.35 23.99
N PRO A 549 7.97 21.24 25.20
CA PRO A 549 7.21 20.89 26.40
C PRO A 549 6.15 21.94 26.80
N ASP A 550 6.52 23.20 26.83
CA ASP A 550 5.65 24.32 27.24
C ASP A 550 6.03 25.57 26.43
N PRO A 551 5.52 25.73 25.22
CA PRO A 551 5.83 26.89 24.37
C PRO A 551 5.19 28.16 24.94
N THR A 552 5.89 29.28 24.82
CA THR A 552 5.35 30.63 25.07
C THR A 552 4.29 30.98 24.02
N ALA A 553 3.50 32.03 24.23
CA ALA A 553 2.49 32.49 23.26
C ALA A 553 3.10 32.81 21.89
N ALA A 554 4.30 33.38 21.83
CA ALA A 554 5.00 33.68 20.58
C ALA A 554 5.46 32.43 19.87
N GLU A 555 6.00 31.46 20.60
CA GLU A 555 6.42 30.15 20.08
C GLU A 555 5.21 29.33 19.62
N LEU A 556 4.09 29.36 20.37
CA LEU A 556 2.86 28.67 19.99
C LEU A 556 2.26 29.26 18.70
N ALA A 557 2.33 30.57 18.50
CA ALA A 557 1.95 31.22 17.25
C ALA A 557 2.85 30.76 16.08
N GLU A 558 4.15 30.63 16.31
CA GLU A 558 5.11 30.13 15.31
C GLU A 558 4.83 28.66 14.94
N ILE A 559 4.53 27.82 15.94
CA ILE A 559 4.11 26.41 15.71
C ILE A 559 2.85 26.37 14.86
N ALA A 560 1.86 27.21 15.11
CA ALA A 560 0.62 27.28 14.36
C ALA A 560 0.85 27.64 12.87
N LEU A 561 1.68 28.66 12.62
CA LEU A 561 2.02 29.10 11.27
C LEU A 561 2.81 28.04 10.51
N ALA A 562 3.81 27.42 11.16
CA ALA A 562 4.58 26.34 10.55
C ALA A 562 3.72 25.10 10.25
N SER A 563 2.76 24.77 11.13
CA SER A 563 1.83 23.65 10.93
C SER A 563 0.85 23.92 9.79
N ALA A 564 0.40 25.16 9.64
CA ALA A 564 -0.43 25.57 8.50
C ALA A 564 0.33 25.46 7.16
N GLU A 565 1.60 25.90 7.13
CA GLU A 565 2.46 25.77 5.94
C GLU A 565 2.69 24.29 5.60
N THR A 566 2.94 23.47 6.60
CA THR A 566 3.09 22.03 6.42
C THR A 566 1.80 21.41 5.88
N ALA A 567 0.65 21.69 6.47
CA ALA A 567 -0.64 21.20 5.98
C ALA A 567 -0.86 21.55 4.49
N GLN A 568 -0.61 22.80 4.12
CA GLN A 568 -0.74 23.28 2.73
C GLN A 568 0.24 22.58 1.78
N ALA A 569 1.51 22.38 2.20
CA ALA A 569 2.51 21.68 1.41
C ALA A 569 2.11 20.23 1.12
N PHE A 570 1.32 19.62 1.98
CA PHE A 570 0.79 18.26 1.81
C PHE A 570 -0.63 18.20 1.23
N GLY A 571 -1.17 19.34 0.78
CA GLY A 571 -2.48 19.41 0.08
C GLY A 571 -3.69 19.42 1.00
N ILE A 572 -3.50 19.69 2.28
CA ILE A 572 -4.56 19.88 3.26
C ILE A 572 -4.80 21.38 3.40
N GLU A 573 -6.05 21.84 3.16
CA GLU A 573 -6.41 23.25 3.40
C GLU A 573 -6.20 23.58 4.88
N PRO A 574 -5.37 24.59 5.23
CA PRO A 574 -5.10 24.90 6.62
C PRO A 574 -6.24 25.70 7.26
N ILE A 575 -7.07 25.03 8.04
CA ILE A 575 -8.07 25.63 8.93
C ILE A 575 -7.62 25.34 10.35
N VAL A 576 -7.06 26.36 11.03
CA VAL A 576 -6.25 26.19 12.24
C VAL A 576 -7.06 26.47 13.50
N ALA A 577 -7.21 25.46 14.36
CA ALA A 577 -7.76 25.59 15.69
C ALA A 577 -6.65 25.64 16.75
N MET A 578 -6.57 26.74 17.51
CA MET A 578 -5.69 26.87 18.67
C MET A 578 -6.43 26.32 19.89
N LEU A 579 -6.00 25.16 20.37
CA LEU A 579 -6.74 24.39 21.38
C LEU A 579 -6.56 24.92 22.80
N SER A 580 -7.63 24.79 23.57
CA SER A 580 -7.71 25.10 24.99
C SER A 580 -8.86 24.33 25.64
N TYR A 581 -8.90 24.26 26.96
CA TYR A 581 -10.09 23.81 27.68
C TYR A 581 -11.26 24.82 27.62
N SER A 582 -11.06 26.00 27.00
CA SER A 582 -12.05 27.08 26.82
C SER A 582 -12.39 27.23 25.33
N THR A 583 -13.64 27.57 25.05
CA THR A 583 -14.07 28.03 23.72
C THR A 583 -14.49 29.50 23.82
N GLY A 584 -13.81 30.39 23.08
CA GLY A 584 -14.02 31.83 23.15
C GLY A 584 -13.81 32.37 24.58
N GLU A 585 -14.86 32.95 25.15
CA GLU A 585 -14.84 33.58 26.50
C GLU A 585 -15.40 32.65 27.60
N SER A 586 -15.59 31.35 27.34
CA SER A 586 -16.23 30.44 28.30
C SER A 586 -15.38 30.10 29.50
N GLY A 587 -14.08 30.35 29.45
CA GLY A 587 -13.12 30.10 30.54
C GLY A 587 -12.08 31.19 30.65
N SER A 588 -11.34 31.20 31.76
CA SER A 588 -10.26 32.15 32.07
C SER A 588 -9.12 31.42 32.76
N GLY A 589 -7.90 31.97 32.68
CA GLY A 589 -6.70 31.43 33.30
C GLY A 589 -5.48 31.60 32.40
N ALA A 590 -4.29 31.42 32.97
CA ALA A 590 -3.01 31.66 32.29
C ALA A 590 -2.88 30.89 30.97
N ASP A 591 -3.36 29.64 30.92
CA ASP A 591 -3.31 28.81 29.69
C ASP A 591 -4.25 29.34 28.60
N VAL A 592 -5.44 29.85 28.99
CA VAL A 592 -6.38 30.49 28.05
C VAL A 592 -5.78 31.80 27.54
N ASP A 593 -5.18 32.60 28.39
CA ASP A 593 -4.56 33.88 28.02
C ASP A 593 -3.35 33.67 27.11
N LYS A 594 -2.54 32.61 27.36
CA LYS A 594 -1.45 32.19 26.47
C LYS A 594 -1.97 31.89 25.07
N VAL A 595 -3.06 31.13 24.94
CA VAL A 595 -3.64 30.77 23.63
C VAL A 595 -4.25 32.01 22.95
N LYS A 596 -4.98 32.88 23.69
CA LYS A 596 -5.51 34.14 23.13
C LYS A 596 -4.41 35.04 22.56
N GLU A 597 -3.32 35.18 23.29
CA GLU A 597 -2.16 35.97 22.84
C GLU A 597 -1.48 35.34 21.62
N ALA A 598 -1.34 34.01 21.59
CA ALA A 598 -0.81 33.27 20.43
C ALA A 598 -1.68 33.48 19.18
N VAL A 599 -3.01 33.43 19.31
CA VAL A 599 -3.96 33.73 18.23
C VAL A 599 -3.77 35.15 17.71
N ARG A 600 -3.65 36.14 18.61
CA ARG A 600 -3.41 37.54 18.24
C ARG A 600 -2.13 37.69 17.41
N ILE A 601 -1.02 37.12 17.88
CA ILE A 601 0.28 37.17 17.21
C ILE A 601 0.23 36.47 15.85
N ALA A 602 -0.42 35.28 15.75
CA ALA A 602 -0.52 34.55 14.50
C ALA A 602 -1.36 35.30 13.46
N ARG A 603 -2.47 35.88 13.87
CA ARG A 603 -3.32 36.71 12.99
C ARG A 603 -2.63 37.98 12.48
N GLU A 604 -1.79 38.63 13.32
CA GLU A 604 -0.99 39.76 12.89
C GLU A 604 0.04 39.39 11.83
N ARG A 605 0.66 38.18 11.93
CA ARG A 605 1.67 37.70 10.98
C ARG A 605 1.05 37.16 9.69
N ARG A 606 -0.13 36.52 9.76
CA ARG A 606 -0.84 35.88 8.63
C ARG A 606 -2.34 36.15 8.71
N PRO A 607 -2.78 37.38 8.36
CA PRO A 607 -4.21 37.79 8.44
C PRO A 607 -5.16 36.96 7.56
N GLU A 608 -4.66 36.41 6.45
CA GLU A 608 -5.42 35.62 5.50
C GLU A 608 -5.67 34.18 5.97
N LEU A 609 -4.95 33.72 6.99
CA LEU A 609 -5.08 32.34 7.48
C LEU A 609 -6.36 32.16 8.27
N LYS A 610 -7.17 31.17 7.93
CA LYS A 610 -8.31 30.75 8.75
C LYS A 610 -7.79 30.15 10.06
N LEU A 611 -7.63 31.00 11.07
CA LEU A 611 -7.09 30.64 12.39
C LEU A 611 -7.96 31.19 13.48
N GLU A 612 -8.34 30.37 14.45
CA GLU A 612 -9.18 30.75 15.59
C GLU A 612 -8.81 29.99 16.86
N GLY A 613 -9.07 30.61 17.98
CA GLY A 613 -8.89 30.06 19.33
C GLY A 613 -9.10 31.14 20.40
N PRO A 614 -9.23 30.73 21.67
CA PRO A 614 -9.18 29.37 22.16
C PRO A 614 -10.41 28.55 21.76
N LEU A 615 -10.19 27.27 21.41
CA LEU A 615 -11.24 26.32 21.05
C LEU A 615 -11.06 25.00 21.81
N GLN A 616 -12.14 24.42 22.29
CA GLN A 616 -12.13 23.03 22.75
C GLN A 616 -12.07 22.09 21.56
N TYR A 617 -11.52 20.89 21.76
CA TYR A 617 -11.33 19.92 20.68
C TYR A 617 -12.65 19.53 20.01
N ASP A 618 -13.72 19.28 20.79
CA ASP A 618 -15.06 18.96 20.29
C ASP A 618 -15.64 20.10 19.42
N ALA A 619 -15.47 21.34 19.87
CA ALA A 619 -15.92 22.53 19.11
C ALA A 619 -15.11 22.75 17.83
N ALA A 620 -13.86 22.31 17.78
CA ALA A 620 -13.01 22.45 16.60
C ALA A 620 -13.31 21.39 15.54
N VAL A 621 -13.68 20.14 15.94
CA VAL A 621 -13.82 18.99 15.01
C VAL A 621 -15.26 18.70 14.61
N ASP A 622 -16.25 18.98 15.46
CA ASP A 622 -17.66 18.67 15.23
C ASP A 622 -18.45 19.91 14.81
N ALA A 623 -19.02 19.85 13.60
CA ALA A 623 -19.75 20.97 13.02
C ALA A 623 -20.98 21.41 13.85
N SER A 624 -21.67 20.47 14.52
CA SER A 624 -22.85 20.77 15.33
C SER A 624 -22.45 21.48 16.64
N VAL A 625 -21.38 21.00 17.29
CA VAL A 625 -20.81 21.59 18.51
C VAL A 625 -20.19 22.95 18.19
N GLY A 626 -19.44 23.07 17.10
CA GLY A 626 -18.85 24.31 16.63
C GLY A 626 -19.90 25.40 16.39
N LYS A 627 -20.97 25.05 15.67
CA LYS A 627 -22.10 25.99 15.43
C LYS A 627 -22.81 26.41 16.70
N ALA A 628 -22.94 25.51 17.66
CA ALA A 628 -23.59 25.81 18.95
C ALA A 628 -22.73 26.71 19.86
N LYS A 629 -21.42 26.42 19.96
CA LYS A 629 -20.49 27.12 20.88
C LYS A 629 -19.94 28.44 20.30
N LEU A 630 -19.74 28.50 18.95
CA LEU A 630 -19.17 29.67 18.28
C LEU A 630 -19.88 29.94 16.93
N PRO A 631 -21.12 30.45 16.94
CA PRO A 631 -21.89 30.72 15.72
C PRO A 631 -21.14 31.68 14.79
N GLY A 632 -21.05 31.36 13.49
CA GLY A 632 -20.40 32.19 12.49
C GLY A 632 -18.88 32.03 12.37
N SER A 633 -18.25 31.17 13.17
CA SER A 633 -16.84 30.83 13.00
C SER A 633 -16.60 30.07 11.68
N ALA A 634 -15.57 30.45 10.94
CA ALA A 634 -15.10 29.70 9.76
C ALA A 634 -14.24 28.50 10.14
N VAL A 635 -13.79 28.40 11.40
CA VAL A 635 -12.87 27.37 11.91
C VAL A 635 -13.59 26.34 12.76
N ALA A 636 -14.46 26.76 13.67
CA ALA A 636 -15.16 25.86 14.57
C ALA A 636 -16.01 24.84 13.78
N GLY A 637 -15.78 23.56 14.06
CA GLY A 637 -16.41 22.43 13.39
C GLY A 637 -15.82 22.04 12.03
N ASN A 638 -14.84 22.81 11.52
CA ASN A 638 -14.21 22.58 10.22
C ASN A 638 -12.69 22.52 10.30
N ALA A 639 -12.10 22.50 11.49
CA ALA A 639 -10.66 22.54 11.66
C ALA A 639 -9.97 21.32 11.03
N THR A 640 -8.87 21.57 10.34
CA THR A 640 -7.99 20.56 9.75
C THR A 640 -6.63 20.53 10.43
N VAL A 641 -6.24 21.62 11.11
CA VAL A 641 -4.98 21.76 11.85
C VAL A 641 -5.32 22.09 13.30
N PHE A 642 -4.79 21.30 14.24
CA PHE A 642 -5.04 21.39 15.66
C PHE A 642 -3.74 21.68 16.38
N ILE A 643 -3.65 22.85 17.06
CA ILE A 643 -2.46 23.29 17.78
C ILE A 643 -2.70 23.13 19.28
N PHE A 644 -1.88 22.30 19.91
CA PHE A 644 -1.97 22.01 21.33
C PHE A 644 -1.17 23.00 22.16
N PRO A 645 -1.69 23.44 23.32
CA PRO A 645 -1.05 24.49 24.14
C PRO A 645 0.26 24.04 24.79
N ASP A 646 0.46 22.75 24.94
CA ASP A 646 1.63 22.13 25.55
C ASP A 646 1.81 20.68 25.08
N LEU A 647 3.00 20.12 25.34
CA LEU A 647 3.36 18.76 24.91
C LEU A 647 2.56 17.66 25.62
N ASN A 648 2.18 17.86 26.90
CA ASN A 648 1.38 16.84 27.59
C ASN A 648 0.03 16.67 26.91
N THR A 649 -0.62 17.79 26.57
CA THR A 649 -1.90 17.79 25.85
C THR A 649 -1.74 17.18 24.47
N GLY A 650 -0.76 17.62 23.68
CA GLY A 650 -0.55 17.14 22.32
C GLY A 650 -0.19 15.66 22.25
N ASN A 651 0.82 15.23 23.05
CA ASN A 651 1.31 13.86 23.03
C ASN A 651 0.26 12.84 23.51
N ASN A 652 -0.48 13.16 24.59
CA ASN A 652 -1.55 12.28 25.06
C ASN A 652 -2.73 12.24 24.10
N THR A 653 -3.11 13.38 23.51
CA THR A 653 -4.26 13.45 22.61
C THR A 653 -4.03 12.65 21.31
N TYR A 654 -2.87 12.83 20.64
CA TYR A 654 -2.65 12.06 19.41
C TYR A 654 -2.61 10.56 19.67
N LYS A 655 -2.02 10.11 20.79
CA LYS A 655 -2.01 8.69 21.17
C LYS A 655 -3.39 8.17 21.52
N ALA A 656 -4.19 8.96 22.22
CA ALA A 656 -5.57 8.60 22.55
C ALA A 656 -6.41 8.44 21.26
N VAL A 657 -6.33 9.40 20.34
CA VAL A 657 -7.02 9.35 19.06
C VAL A 657 -6.51 8.17 18.22
N GLN A 658 -5.18 7.98 18.13
CA GLN A 658 -4.59 6.85 17.41
C GLN A 658 -5.15 5.51 17.90
N ARG A 659 -5.23 5.31 19.22
CA ARG A 659 -5.65 4.03 19.80
C ARG A 659 -7.17 3.86 19.82
N SER A 660 -7.91 4.91 20.19
CA SER A 660 -9.37 4.83 20.35
C SER A 660 -10.11 4.88 19.02
N ALA A 661 -9.68 5.70 18.07
CA ALA A 661 -10.25 5.80 16.74
C ALA A 661 -9.57 4.86 15.71
N ARG A 662 -8.61 4.03 16.13
CA ARG A 662 -7.79 3.19 15.23
C ARG A 662 -7.16 3.98 14.08
N ALA A 663 -6.87 5.25 14.31
CA ALA A 663 -6.26 6.13 13.34
C ALA A 663 -4.79 5.76 13.10
N VAL A 664 -4.32 5.95 11.86
CA VAL A 664 -2.89 5.88 11.56
C VAL A 664 -2.28 7.25 11.82
N ALA A 665 -1.27 7.32 12.69
CA ALA A 665 -0.54 8.56 12.98
C ALA A 665 0.80 8.55 12.21
N VAL A 666 0.93 9.41 11.20
CA VAL A 666 2.15 9.54 10.40
C VAL A 666 2.98 10.71 10.94
N GLY A 667 4.14 10.42 11.48
CA GLY A 667 5.01 11.40 12.14
C GLY A 667 5.84 10.80 13.27
N PRO A 668 6.58 11.63 14.05
CA PRO A 668 6.58 13.10 13.98
C PRO A 668 7.32 13.65 12.74
N VAL A 669 6.71 14.59 12.08
CA VAL A 669 7.29 15.34 10.97
C VAL A 669 7.86 16.65 11.52
N LEU A 670 9.18 16.82 11.47
CA LEU A 670 9.84 18.00 12.02
C LEU A 670 9.70 19.22 11.10
N GLN A 671 9.50 20.36 11.71
CA GLN A 671 9.34 21.66 11.04
C GLN A 671 10.38 22.65 11.53
N GLY A 672 10.70 23.64 10.71
CA GLY A 672 11.59 24.73 11.09
C GLY A 672 13.07 24.50 10.83
N LEU A 673 13.53 23.30 10.46
CA LEU A 673 14.92 23.04 10.06
C LEU A 673 15.22 23.57 8.64
N ASN A 674 16.46 24.01 8.39
CA ASN A 674 16.90 24.43 7.06
C ASN A 674 16.79 23.33 5.99
N LYS A 675 17.02 22.07 6.40
CA LYS A 675 16.84 20.88 5.56
C LYS A 675 16.14 19.80 6.36
N PRO A 676 15.32 18.95 5.74
CA PRO A 676 14.49 18.00 6.46
C PRO A 676 15.31 16.86 7.09
N VAL A 677 15.08 16.68 8.37
CA VAL A 677 15.48 15.50 9.14
C VAL A 677 14.26 15.08 9.94
N ASN A 678 13.81 13.85 9.78
CA ASN A 678 12.65 13.34 10.50
C ASN A 678 13.02 12.15 11.38
N ASP A 679 12.28 12.03 12.49
CA ASP A 679 12.46 10.99 13.49
C ASP A 679 11.41 9.89 13.33
N LEU A 680 11.76 8.67 13.67
CA LEU A 680 10.87 7.53 13.71
C LEU A 680 10.62 7.10 15.16
N SER A 681 9.47 6.51 15.41
CA SER A 681 9.28 5.78 16.65
C SER A 681 10.05 4.46 16.61
N ARG A 682 10.67 4.03 17.71
CA ARG A 682 11.30 2.70 17.84
C ARG A 682 10.33 1.55 17.58
N GLY A 683 9.03 1.78 17.77
CA GLY A 683 7.97 0.83 17.45
C GLY A 683 7.33 1.02 16.06
N CYS A 684 7.98 1.75 15.15
CA CYS A 684 7.46 2.00 13.80
C CYS A 684 7.34 0.71 12.99
N LEU A 685 6.34 0.68 12.13
CA LEU A 685 6.15 -0.34 11.11
C LEU A 685 6.87 0.04 9.80
N VAL A 686 7.02 -0.90 8.89
CA VAL A 686 7.60 -0.65 7.55
C VAL A 686 6.85 0.46 6.81
N GLU A 687 5.53 0.48 6.90
CA GLU A 687 4.68 1.51 6.29
C GLU A 687 4.95 2.91 6.87
N ASP A 688 5.17 3.03 8.19
CA ASP A 688 5.51 4.30 8.83
C ASP A 688 6.83 4.85 8.28
N ILE A 689 7.83 3.98 8.07
CA ILE A 689 9.12 4.35 7.48
C ILE A 689 8.93 4.85 6.04
N VAL A 690 8.19 4.11 5.21
CA VAL A 690 7.90 4.48 3.81
C VAL A 690 7.23 5.86 3.75
N ASN A 691 6.21 6.09 4.58
CA ASN A 691 5.50 7.36 4.64
C ASN A 691 6.40 8.50 5.09
N THR A 692 7.22 8.30 6.13
CA THR A 692 8.13 9.33 6.66
C THR A 692 9.22 9.68 5.65
N VAL A 693 9.75 8.71 4.91
CA VAL A 693 10.73 8.95 3.84
C VAL A 693 10.10 9.74 2.69
N ALA A 694 8.88 9.39 2.27
CA ALA A 694 8.15 10.14 1.25
C ALA A 694 7.89 11.60 1.69
N ILE A 695 7.49 11.82 2.93
CA ILE A 695 7.32 13.15 3.54
C ILE A 695 8.64 13.92 3.52
N THR A 696 9.74 13.29 3.94
CA THR A 696 11.07 13.91 3.95
C THR A 696 11.49 14.32 2.53
N ALA A 697 11.25 13.49 1.54
CA ALA A 697 11.52 13.81 0.15
C ALA A 697 10.69 15.01 -0.34
N ILE A 698 9.42 15.11 0.05
CA ILE A 698 8.56 16.26 -0.28
C ILE A 698 9.05 17.53 0.43
N GLN A 699 9.35 17.47 1.73
CA GLN A 699 9.90 18.62 2.46
C GLN A 699 11.19 19.14 1.79
N ALA A 700 12.04 18.24 1.30
CA ALA A 700 13.25 18.59 0.58
C ALA A 700 13.02 19.28 -0.79
N GLN A 701 11.82 19.19 -1.35
CA GLN A 701 11.47 19.91 -2.58
C GLN A 701 11.21 21.39 -2.32
N PHE A 702 10.88 21.76 -1.09
CA PHE A 702 10.61 23.13 -0.66
C PHE A 702 11.75 23.77 0.18
N SER A 703 12.85 23.03 0.43
CA SER A 703 13.99 23.45 1.24
C SER A 703 15.08 24.15 0.43
#